data_1dc77ac58d0030075dac196a6f75f439
#
_entry.id   1dc77ac58d0030075dac196a6f75f439
#
_cell.length_a   1.000
_cell.length_b   1.000
_cell.length_c   1.000
_cell.angle_alpha   90.00
_cell.angle_beta   90.00
_cell.angle_gamma   90.00
#
_symmetry.space_group_name_H-M   'P 1'
#
loop_
_entity.id
_entity.type
_entity.pdbx_description
1 polymer ?
#
loop_
_entity_poly.entity_id
_entity_poly.type
_entity_poly.pdbx_seq_one_letter_code
_entity_poly.pdbx_strand_id
1 'polypeptide(L)'
;MTSLKNEKKIASENDDFDINRFIGEIIDHKKLIIAFTTGFTLIAILYAVLARPIYQANALLQIEQKQGNVLLNSLSQMLPDSQPQSAPEIALLQSRMILGKTVDDLNLQAKVRREFFPLIGEGLARINGEEFGTIAISHIKYNNDDDKIPKIKITIINKEQYKLEVADRVFKGKVNALLNTGDFDIVISSLKGTPGSVYNVTYMPHLKAIGMLQNALTVADQGKDTGILNLTLLGDDPKQTSIILQTIVENYISQNIARQAAQDEKSLEFLNKQLPIVRNDLDIAEDKLNSYRKMKDSVDLSMEAKSVLDQIVNVDNQLNELTFREAEISQLYTKEHPTYKALLEKRNTLQEEKNKLNKKVSSMPSTQQEVLRLSRDVESGRAVYLQLLNRQQELNIAKSSAIGNARIIDNAVTDPKPVKPKKILIVLFGFVLGLGFSVFFVLLRVFMHRGIESPEELEEIGVTVYASIPVSQWLMKKTNKKNNESNVLLATDNPADLAIEAIRGLRTSLHFAMMESKNNILMISGASPSAGKTFISSNLASVIASTGKKILFIDADMRRGYVHKLFNVTSEVGLSNILSGGCSIEQAIFHIENSGFDFIPRGIAPPNPAELLMSDKLEYVLKTVSGKYDLII
;
A
#
# COMPACT_ATOMS: atom_id res chain seq x y z
N MET A 1 -34.50 46.77 52.66
CA MET A 1 -34.29 46.83 51.22
C MET A 1 -32.81 46.67 50.94
N THR A 2 -32.37 45.49 50.66
CA THR A 2 -31.05 45.20 50.13
C THR A 2 -31.13 43.86 49.36
N SER A 3 -31.04 43.96 48.05
CA SER A 3 -31.13 42.85 47.10
C SER A 3 -29.89 41.97 47.19
N LEU A 4 -30.06 40.70 47.49
CA LEU A 4 -29.05 39.67 47.32
C LEU A 4 -28.99 39.29 45.83
N LYS A 5 -27.89 39.67 45.21
CA LYS A 5 -27.49 39.24 43.86
C LYS A 5 -27.01 37.76 43.98
N ASN A 6 -27.78 36.86 43.42
CA ASN A 6 -27.35 35.49 43.13
C ASN A 6 -26.31 35.50 42.00
N GLU A 7 -25.05 35.42 42.32
CA GLU A 7 -24.02 35.06 41.33
C GLU A 7 -24.09 33.56 41.09
N LYS A 8 -24.68 33.18 39.97
CA LYS A 8 -24.49 31.86 39.36
C LYS A 8 -23.03 31.76 38.95
N LYS A 9 -22.24 31.07 39.74
CA LYS A 9 -20.95 30.54 39.30
C LYS A 9 -21.21 29.54 38.18
N ILE A 10 -20.91 29.96 36.96
CA ILE A 10 -20.79 29.07 35.83
C ILE A 10 -19.54 28.21 36.15
N ALA A 11 -19.76 27.00 36.62
CA ALA A 11 -18.72 26.00 36.67
C ALA A 11 -18.27 25.74 35.24
N SER A 12 -17.02 26.05 34.95
CA SER A 12 -16.37 25.61 33.72
C SER A 12 -16.35 24.08 33.74
N GLU A 13 -17.11 23.46 32.85
CA GLU A 13 -16.89 22.09 32.43
C GLU A 13 -15.46 21.99 31.87
N ASN A 14 -14.50 21.76 32.73
CA ASN A 14 -13.28 21.10 32.33
C ASN A 14 -13.63 19.60 32.39
N ASP A 15 -14.06 19.06 31.24
CA ASP A 15 -13.93 17.66 30.94
C ASP A 15 -12.42 17.34 30.93
N ASP A 16 -11.83 17.23 32.10
CA ASP A 16 -10.49 16.68 32.25
C ASP A 16 -10.58 15.21 31.83
N PHE A 17 -10.14 14.95 30.59
CA PHE A 17 -9.97 13.59 30.08
C PHE A 17 -9.08 12.84 31.06
N ASP A 18 -9.69 12.05 31.92
CA ASP A 18 -8.96 11.22 32.89
C ASP A 18 -8.26 10.07 32.15
N ILE A 19 -7.03 10.35 31.70
CA ILE A 19 -6.17 9.41 31.00
C ILE A 19 -5.96 8.13 31.80
N ASN A 20 -5.93 8.22 33.14
CA ASN A 20 -5.73 7.07 34.03
C ASN A 20 -6.91 6.10 33.98
N ARG A 21 -8.11 6.62 33.82
CA ARG A 21 -9.33 5.83 33.62
C ARG A 21 -9.27 5.02 32.32
N PHE A 22 -8.89 5.66 31.19
CA PHE A 22 -8.76 4.97 29.90
C PHE A 22 -7.68 3.89 29.93
N ILE A 23 -6.56 4.13 30.62
CA ILE A 23 -5.50 3.13 30.80
C ILE A 23 -6.01 1.95 31.61
N GLY A 24 -6.78 2.20 32.67
CA GLY A 24 -7.39 1.15 33.50
C GLY A 24 -8.31 0.23 32.66
N GLU A 25 -9.21 0.82 31.89
CA GLU A 25 -10.13 0.09 31.00
C GLU A 25 -9.41 -0.73 29.92
N ILE A 26 -8.34 -0.20 29.34
CA ILE A 26 -7.49 -0.94 28.39
C ILE A 26 -6.86 -2.15 29.08
N ILE A 27 -6.39 -2.01 30.32
CA ILE A 27 -5.77 -3.10 31.08
C ILE A 27 -6.81 -4.17 31.45
N ASP A 28 -8.01 -3.77 31.85
CA ASP A 28 -9.09 -4.70 32.22
C ASP A 28 -9.57 -5.51 31.02
N HIS A 29 -9.57 -4.91 29.82
CA HIS A 29 -9.95 -5.56 28.57
C HIS A 29 -8.78 -6.16 27.78
N LYS A 30 -7.59 -6.31 28.38
CA LYS A 30 -6.37 -6.85 27.72
C LYS A 30 -6.57 -8.15 26.96
N LYS A 31 -7.41 -9.07 27.46
CA LYS A 31 -7.70 -10.35 26.77
C LYS A 31 -8.40 -10.13 25.43
N LEU A 32 -9.30 -9.16 25.38
CA LEU A 32 -10.03 -8.79 24.16
C LEU A 32 -9.09 -8.09 23.16
N ILE A 33 -8.22 -7.19 23.65
CA ILE A 33 -7.23 -6.51 22.84
C ILE A 33 -6.27 -7.53 22.21
N ILE A 34 -5.74 -8.45 23.01
CA ILE A 34 -4.84 -9.51 22.51
C ILE A 34 -5.57 -10.39 21.47
N ALA A 35 -6.82 -10.77 21.73
CA ALA A 35 -7.59 -11.62 20.82
C ALA A 35 -7.80 -10.96 19.45
N PHE A 36 -8.23 -9.70 19.40
CA PHE A 36 -8.41 -8.96 18.13
C PHE A 36 -7.07 -8.74 17.43
N THR A 37 -6.05 -8.24 18.14
CA THR A 37 -4.73 -8.00 17.57
C THR A 37 -4.15 -9.28 16.98
N THR A 38 -4.22 -10.40 17.72
CA THR A 38 -3.77 -11.70 17.23
C THR A 38 -4.58 -12.16 16.01
N GLY A 39 -5.90 -11.99 16.02
CA GLY A 39 -6.77 -12.33 14.90
C GLY A 39 -6.41 -11.58 13.61
N PHE A 40 -6.27 -10.25 13.69
CA PHE A 40 -5.85 -9.43 12.55
C PHE A 40 -4.45 -9.79 12.06
N THR A 41 -3.51 -10.04 12.99
CA THR A 41 -2.14 -10.44 12.64
C THR A 41 -2.13 -11.80 11.94
N LEU A 42 -2.91 -12.78 12.40
CA LEU A 42 -3.02 -14.09 11.75
C LEU A 42 -3.63 -13.98 10.35
N ILE A 43 -4.66 -13.16 10.16
CA ILE A 43 -5.24 -12.89 8.84
C ILE A 43 -4.20 -12.24 7.92
N ALA A 44 -3.41 -11.28 8.42
CA ALA A 44 -2.35 -10.65 7.65
C ALA A 44 -1.23 -11.62 7.27
N ILE A 45 -0.84 -12.52 8.17
CA ILE A 45 0.13 -13.60 7.89
C ILE A 45 -0.43 -14.54 6.83
N LEU A 46 -1.66 -14.99 6.98
CA LEU A 46 -2.33 -15.86 6.02
C LEU A 46 -2.37 -15.23 4.64
N TYR A 47 -2.77 -13.96 4.55
CA TYR A 47 -2.74 -13.20 3.31
C TYR A 47 -1.32 -13.09 2.73
N ALA A 48 -0.31 -12.74 3.53
CA ALA A 48 1.07 -12.58 3.09
C ALA A 48 1.69 -13.89 2.57
N VAL A 49 1.23 -15.05 3.06
CA VAL A 49 1.68 -16.38 2.62
C VAL A 49 0.93 -16.83 1.37
N LEU A 50 -0.39 -16.60 1.31
CA LEU A 50 -1.24 -17.02 0.19
C LEU A 50 -1.19 -16.07 -1.02
N ALA A 51 -0.82 -14.80 -0.83
CA ALA A 51 -0.75 -13.81 -1.88
C ALA A 51 0.26 -14.22 -2.98
N ARG A 52 -0.06 -13.83 -4.21
CA ARG A 52 0.78 -14.13 -5.38
C ARG A 52 2.11 -13.41 -5.29
N PRO A 53 3.24 -14.12 -5.46
CA PRO A 53 4.54 -13.48 -5.54
C PRO A 53 4.66 -12.74 -6.87
N ILE A 54 5.24 -11.55 -6.82
CA ILE A 54 5.63 -10.77 -7.99
C ILE A 54 7.15 -10.71 -7.98
N TYR A 55 7.73 -11.11 -9.10
CA TYR A 55 9.17 -11.12 -9.33
C TYR A 55 9.57 -9.90 -10.14
N GLN A 56 10.84 -9.55 -10.08
CA GLN A 56 11.44 -8.46 -10.84
C GLN A 56 12.59 -9.01 -11.67
N ALA A 57 12.53 -8.80 -12.99
CA ALA A 57 13.67 -8.99 -13.87
C ALA A 57 14.39 -7.67 -14.04
N ASN A 58 15.71 -7.71 -14.12
CA ASN A 58 16.59 -6.57 -14.32
C ASN A 58 17.48 -6.84 -15.54
N ALA A 59 17.76 -5.79 -16.34
CA ALA A 59 18.71 -5.79 -17.43
C ALA A 59 19.43 -4.46 -17.47
N LEU A 60 20.70 -4.45 -17.90
CA LEU A 60 21.49 -3.24 -18.06
C LEU A 60 21.85 -3.04 -19.54
N LEU A 61 21.56 -1.85 -20.03
CA LEU A 61 21.84 -1.42 -21.39
C LEU A 61 22.74 -0.17 -21.36
N GLN A 62 23.81 -0.17 -22.13
CA GLN A 62 24.67 1.00 -22.33
C GLN A 62 24.36 1.65 -23.67
N ILE A 63 24.18 2.96 -23.65
CA ILE A 63 24.09 3.79 -24.84
C ILE A 63 25.46 4.44 -25.04
N GLU A 64 26.18 4.01 -26.05
CA GLU A 64 27.48 4.58 -26.38
C GLU A 64 27.29 5.91 -27.13
N GLN A 65 28.02 6.92 -26.69
CA GLN A 65 28.07 8.18 -27.41
C GLN A 65 28.87 7.96 -28.68
N LYS A 66 28.29 8.27 -29.86
CA LYS A 66 29.11 8.34 -31.06
C LYS A 66 30.23 9.36 -30.85
N GLN A 67 31.46 8.92 -30.93
CA GLN A 67 32.63 9.80 -31.04
C GLN A 67 32.61 10.54 -32.39
N GLY A 68 31.56 11.27 -32.61
CA GLY A 68 31.41 12.15 -33.77
C GLY A 68 31.82 13.55 -33.39
N ASN A 69 33.09 13.87 -33.61
CA ASN A 69 33.65 15.22 -33.52
C ASN A 69 33.73 15.89 -32.16
N VAL A 70 34.92 15.87 -31.61
CA VAL A 70 35.39 16.57 -30.39
C VAL A 70 34.92 18.04 -30.30
N LEU A 71 34.77 18.73 -31.46
CA LEU A 71 34.33 20.12 -31.53
C LEU A 71 32.85 20.38 -31.23
N LEU A 72 31.94 19.42 -31.53
CA LEU A 72 30.52 19.56 -31.17
C LEU A 72 30.24 19.16 -29.72
N ASN A 73 31.00 18.20 -29.19
CA ASN A 73 30.92 17.84 -27.77
C ASN A 73 31.40 18.98 -26.86
N SER A 74 32.42 19.75 -27.28
CA SER A 74 32.85 20.92 -26.50
C SER A 74 31.83 22.07 -26.56
N LEU A 75 31.06 22.20 -27.66
CA LEU A 75 30.02 23.22 -27.75
C LEU A 75 28.74 22.82 -26.98
N SER A 76 28.36 21.53 -27.01
CA SER A 76 27.20 21.05 -26.25
C SER A 76 27.43 21.07 -24.74
N GLN A 77 28.67 20.94 -24.28
CA GLN A 77 29.05 21.07 -22.87
C GLN A 77 28.97 22.50 -22.32
N MET A 78 28.99 23.51 -23.21
CA MET A 78 28.84 24.92 -22.84
C MET A 78 27.40 25.41 -22.72
N LEU A 79 26.40 24.59 -23.06
CA LEU A 79 24.99 24.96 -22.96
C LEU A 79 24.39 24.41 -21.64
N PRO A 80 23.80 25.26 -20.79
CA PRO A 80 23.29 24.86 -19.47
C PRO A 80 22.07 23.96 -19.49
N ASP A 81 21.50 23.64 -20.63
CA ASP A 81 20.22 22.92 -20.80
C ASP A 81 20.32 21.72 -21.77
N SER A 82 21.42 20.96 -21.75
CA SER A 82 21.45 19.69 -22.46
C SER A 82 20.52 18.69 -21.77
N GLN A 83 19.40 18.38 -22.43
CA GLN A 83 18.54 17.26 -21.99
C GLN A 83 19.39 15.99 -21.86
N PRO A 84 19.15 15.16 -20.81
CA PRO A 84 19.85 13.89 -20.64
C PRO A 84 19.79 13.09 -21.95
N GLN A 85 20.94 12.66 -22.47
CA GLN A 85 21.01 11.89 -23.73
C GLN A 85 20.25 10.56 -23.67
N SER A 86 19.99 10.06 -22.47
CA SER A 86 19.22 8.87 -22.19
C SER A 86 17.70 9.05 -22.36
N ALA A 87 17.17 10.27 -22.25
CA ALA A 87 15.72 10.51 -22.26
C ALA A 87 15.02 10.06 -23.57
N PRO A 88 15.55 10.34 -24.78
CA PRO A 88 14.97 9.86 -26.02
C PRO A 88 14.98 8.32 -26.13
N GLU A 89 16.04 7.68 -25.66
CA GLU A 89 16.18 6.22 -25.73
C GLU A 89 15.27 5.51 -24.71
N ILE A 90 15.04 6.11 -23.54
CA ILE A 90 14.03 5.66 -22.57
C ILE A 90 12.64 5.70 -23.21
N ALA A 91 12.30 6.79 -23.88
CA ALA A 91 11.01 6.92 -24.57
C ALA A 91 10.84 5.89 -25.70
N LEU A 92 11.92 5.58 -26.42
CA LEU A 92 11.91 4.55 -27.46
C LEU A 92 11.70 3.14 -26.89
N LEU A 93 12.40 2.79 -25.81
CA LEU A 93 12.23 1.51 -25.09
C LEU A 93 10.78 1.29 -24.61
N GLN A 94 10.12 2.36 -24.20
CA GLN A 94 8.72 2.33 -23.74
C GLN A 94 7.71 2.55 -24.89
N SER A 95 8.20 2.69 -26.13
CA SER A 95 7.34 2.96 -27.28
C SER A 95 6.47 1.76 -27.66
N ARG A 96 5.32 2.05 -28.27
CA ARG A 96 4.43 1.00 -28.83
C ARG A 96 5.10 0.17 -29.91
N MET A 97 6.12 0.70 -30.58
CA MET A 97 6.86 0.00 -31.62
C MET A 97 7.66 -1.18 -31.03
N ILE A 98 8.41 -0.94 -29.96
CA ILE A 98 9.22 -1.98 -29.29
C ILE A 98 8.33 -2.94 -28.51
N LEU A 99 7.44 -2.39 -27.67
CA LEU A 99 6.56 -3.20 -26.84
C LEU A 99 5.54 -3.98 -27.66
N GLY A 100 5.02 -3.40 -28.75
CA GLY A 100 4.10 -4.07 -29.67
C GLY A 100 4.77 -5.26 -30.35
N LYS A 101 5.98 -5.06 -30.88
CA LYS A 101 6.75 -6.18 -31.46
C LYS A 101 7.01 -7.28 -30.44
N THR A 102 7.35 -6.93 -29.20
CA THR A 102 7.52 -7.91 -28.12
C THR A 102 6.23 -8.67 -27.79
N VAL A 103 5.08 -7.97 -27.80
CA VAL A 103 3.76 -8.59 -27.62
C VAL A 103 3.48 -9.60 -28.72
N ASP A 104 3.84 -9.27 -29.98
CA ASP A 104 3.64 -10.15 -31.13
C ASP A 104 4.61 -11.34 -31.11
N ASP A 105 5.89 -11.10 -30.87
CA ASP A 105 6.94 -12.15 -30.86
C ASP A 105 6.66 -13.22 -29.78
N LEU A 106 6.14 -12.82 -28.63
CA LEU A 106 5.87 -13.70 -27.49
C LEU A 106 4.40 -14.05 -27.29
N ASN A 107 3.51 -13.60 -28.18
CA ASN A 107 2.05 -13.81 -28.12
C ASN A 107 1.44 -13.43 -26.75
N LEU A 108 1.84 -12.29 -26.19
CA LEU A 108 1.42 -11.82 -24.86
C LEU A 108 -0.06 -11.41 -24.81
N GLN A 109 -0.79 -11.50 -25.90
CA GLN A 109 -2.23 -11.31 -25.97
C GLN A 109 -3.01 -12.44 -25.26
N ALA A 110 -2.39 -13.60 -25.03
CA ALA A 110 -2.98 -14.73 -24.32
C ALA A 110 -2.35 -14.91 -22.95
N LYS A 111 -3.10 -14.66 -21.87
CA LYS A 111 -2.67 -15.00 -20.53
C LYS A 111 -3.34 -16.28 -20.08
N VAL A 112 -2.56 -17.35 -19.92
CA VAL A 112 -3.03 -18.66 -19.48
C VAL A 112 -2.83 -18.83 -17.99
N ARG A 113 -3.87 -19.25 -17.27
CA ARG A 113 -3.81 -19.52 -15.82
C ARG A 113 -4.59 -20.80 -15.49
N ARG A 114 -4.02 -21.65 -14.65
CA ARG A 114 -4.74 -22.79 -14.09
C ARG A 114 -5.90 -22.32 -13.22
N GLU A 115 -7.04 -22.97 -13.32
CA GLU A 115 -8.20 -22.68 -12.47
C GLU A 115 -7.99 -23.27 -11.09
N PHE A 116 -8.08 -22.42 -10.05
CA PHE A 116 -7.98 -22.81 -8.65
C PHE A 116 -9.22 -22.34 -7.88
N PHE A 117 -9.41 -22.90 -6.68
CA PHE A 117 -10.42 -22.38 -5.78
C PHE A 117 -10.17 -20.88 -5.48
N PRO A 118 -11.19 -20.02 -5.54
CA PRO A 118 -11.04 -18.58 -5.38
C PRO A 118 -10.30 -18.21 -4.09
N LEU A 119 -9.44 -17.19 -4.15
CA LEU A 119 -8.69 -16.55 -3.07
C LEU A 119 -7.55 -17.39 -2.46
N ILE A 120 -7.75 -18.67 -2.14
CA ILE A 120 -6.79 -19.47 -1.37
C ILE A 120 -6.19 -20.65 -2.14
N GLY A 121 -6.86 -21.12 -3.21
CA GLY A 121 -6.48 -22.35 -3.90
C GLY A 121 -5.08 -22.33 -4.53
N GLU A 122 -4.71 -21.23 -5.18
CA GLU A 122 -3.36 -21.07 -5.78
C GLU A 122 -2.27 -21.00 -4.71
N GLY A 123 -2.54 -20.31 -3.59
CA GLY A 123 -1.61 -20.24 -2.46
C GLY A 123 -1.39 -21.60 -1.80
N LEU A 124 -2.45 -22.37 -1.59
CA LEU A 124 -2.38 -23.73 -1.02
C LEU A 124 -1.66 -24.70 -1.96
N ALA A 125 -1.97 -24.70 -3.25
CA ALA A 125 -1.31 -25.56 -4.24
C ALA A 125 0.20 -25.29 -4.28
N ARG A 126 0.61 -24.01 -4.15
CA ARG A 126 2.02 -23.61 -4.07
C ARG A 126 2.70 -24.12 -2.80
N ILE A 127 2.03 -24.05 -1.65
CA ILE A 127 2.55 -24.55 -0.37
C ILE A 127 2.71 -26.07 -0.42
N ASN A 128 1.78 -26.78 -1.06
CA ASN A 128 1.82 -28.22 -1.24
C ASN A 128 2.84 -28.69 -2.30
N GLY A 129 3.54 -27.75 -2.97
CA GLY A 129 4.53 -28.09 -3.99
C GLY A 129 3.94 -28.67 -5.28
N GLU A 130 2.66 -28.40 -5.57
CA GLU A 130 2.05 -28.82 -6.83
C GLU A 130 2.74 -28.12 -8.01
N GLU A 131 3.20 -28.89 -8.99
CA GLU A 131 3.69 -28.33 -10.24
C GLU A 131 2.53 -27.70 -11.02
N PHE A 132 2.64 -26.40 -11.25
CA PHE A 132 1.73 -25.68 -12.14
C PHE A 132 2.10 -26.06 -13.57
N GLY A 133 1.26 -26.88 -14.20
CA GLY A 133 1.45 -27.16 -15.62
C GLY A 133 1.41 -25.85 -16.44
N THR A 134 2.09 -25.81 -17.56
CA THR A 134 2.13 -24.66 -18.46
C THR A 134 1.54 -25.02 -19.81
N ILE A 135 0.72 -24.12 -20.37
CA ILE A 135 0.22 -24.22 -21.75
C ILE A 135 0.84 -23.06 -22.51
N ALA A 136 1.57 -23.36 -23.58
CA ALA A 136 2.11 -22.34 -24.50
C ALA A 136 1.18 -22.19 -25.69
N ILE A 137 0.71 -20.95 -25.93
CA ILE A 137 -0.09 -20.58 -27.09
C ILE A 137 0.83 -19.85 -28.05
N SER A 138 1.03 -20.41 -29.25
CA SER A 138 1.86 -19.80 -30.30
C SER A 138 1.10 -18.84 -31.18
N HIS A 139 -0.22 -18.95 -31.25
CA HIS A 139 -1.05 -18.02 -31.99
C HIS A 139 -2.43 -17.92 -31.35
N ILE A 140 -2.92 -16.70 -31.20
CA ILE A 140 -4.31 -16.44 -30.84
C ILE A 140 -4.78 -15.16 -31.55
N LYS A 141 -5.90 -15.26 -32.23
CA LYS A 141 -6.55 -14.12 -32.89
C LYS A 141 -8.04 -14.15 -32.57
N TYR A 142 -8.59 -13.02 -32.20
CA TYR A 142 -10.03 -12.83 -32.02
C TYR A 142 -10.60 -12.29 -33.32
N ASN A 143 -11.63 -12.92 -33.83
CA ASN A 143 -12.17 -12.65 -35.18
C ASN A 143 -13.39 -11.72 -35.16
N ASN A 144 -13.93 -11.40 -33.97
CA ASN A 144 -15.09 -10.53 -33.83
C ASN A 144 -14.70 -9.17 -33.24
N ASP A 145 -15.46 -8.12 -33.57
CA ASP A 145 -15.25 -6.75 -33.07
C ASP A 145 -16.08 -6.46 -31.81
N ASP A 146 -16.64 -7.51 -31.15
CA ASP A 146 -17.46 -7.34 -29.95
C ASP A 146 -16.61 -6.93 -28.74
N ASP A 147 -17.11 -5.96 -27.97
CA ASP A 147 -16.49 -5.51 -26.70
C ASP A 147 -16.44 -6.59 -25.62
N LYS A 148 -17.30 -7.63 -25.73
CA LYS A 148 -17.37 -8.74 -24.78
C LYS A 148 -16.62 -9.95 -25.30
N ILE A 149 -15.36 -10.03 -24.93
CA ILE A 149 -14.51 -11.19 -25.25
C ILE A 149 -15.00 -12.42 -24.47
N PRO A 150 -15.36 -13.54 -25.14
CA PRO A 150 -15.80 -14.76 -24.47
C PRO A 150 -14.72 -15.36 -23.57
N LYS A 151 -15.13 -15.99 -22.50
CA LYS A 151 -14.20 -16.74 -21.63
C LYS A 151 -13.76 -18.01 -22.36
N ILE A 152 -12.46 -18.26 -22.32
CA ILE A 152 -11.84 -19.42 -22.93
C ILE A 152 -11.33 -20.33 -21.81
N LYS A 153 -11.73 -21.60 -21.83
CA LYS A 153 -11.20 -22.64 -20.93
C LYS A 153 -10.56 -23.74 -21.73
N ILE A 154 -9.37 -24.17 -21.29
CA ILE A 154 -8.64 -25.29 -21.87
C ILE A 154 -8.55 -26.40 -20.82
N THR A 155 -9.04 -27.59 -21.16
CA THR A 155 -8.88 -28.80 -20.33
C THR A 155 -7.91 -29.74 -21.02
N ILE A 156 -6.84 -30.16 -20.33
CA ILE A 156 -5.87 -31.11 -20.85
C ILE A 156 -6.49 -32.51 -20.88
N ILE A 157 -6.53 -33.15 -22.05
CA ILE A 157 -6.96 -34.56 -22.19
C ILE A 157 -5.74 -35.47 -22.06
N ASN A 158 -4.69 -35.19 -22.87
CA ASN A 158 -3.41 -35.86 -22.84
C ASN A 158 -2.30 -34.91 -23.35
N LYS A 159 -1.07 -35.38 -23.57
CA LYS A 159 0.05 -34.56 -24.03
C LYS A 159 -0.13 -33.90 -25.40
N GLU A 160 -1.04 -34.43 -26.23
CA GLU A 160 -1.24 -33.97 -27.61
C GLU A 160 -2.63 -33.41 -27.87
N GLN A 161 -3.59 -33.64 -26.98
CA GLN A 161 -4.99 -33.28 -27.18
C GLN A 161 -5.54 -32.48 -26.00
N TYR A 162 -6.36 -31.51 -26.33
CA TYR A 162 -7.05 -30.68 -25.37
C TYR A 162 -8.52 -30.44 -25.77
N LYS A 163 -9.32 -30.13 -24.77
CA LYS A 163 -10.68 -29.65 -24.92
C LYS A 163 -10.67 -28.14 -24.73
N LEU A 164 -11.18 -27.40 -25.71
CA LEU A 164 -11.33 -25.96 -25.66
C LEU A 164 -12.81 -25.64 -25.48
N GLU A 165 -13.13 -24.85 -24.49
CA GLU A 165 -14.48 -24.31 -24.25
C GLU A 165 -14.45 -22.81 -24.47
N VAL A 166 -15.23 -22.33 -25.44
CA VAL A 166 -15.41 -20.90 -25.74
C VAL A 166 -16.87 -20.57 -25.52
N ALA A 167 -17.17 -19.73 -24.54
CA ALA A 167 -18.52 -19.53 -24.03
C ALA A 167 -19.16 -20.90 -23.64
N ASP A 168 -20.18 -21.33 -24.35
CA ASP A 168 -20.89 -22.60 -24.13
C ASP A 168 -20.58 -23.68 -25.19
N ARG A 169 -19.64 -23.38 -26.13
CA ARG A 169 -19.27 -24.30 -27.21
C ARG A 169 -18.00 -25.06 -26.86
N VAL A 170 -17.97 -26.34 -27.19
CA VAL A 170 -16.88 -27.26 -26.88
C VAL A 170 -16.21 -27.75 -28.17
N PHE A 171 -14.89 -27.58 -28.22
CA PHE A 171 -14.07 -28.01 -29.35
C PHE A 171 -12.97 -28.96 -28.87
N LYS A 172 -12.54 -29.89 -29.72
CA LYS A 172 -11.37 -30.74 -29.46
C LYS A 172 -10.23 -30.28 -30.36
N GLY A 173 -9.10 -29.93 -29.78
CA GLY A 173 -7.90 -29.50 -30.50
C GLY A 173 -6.73 -30.45 -30.31
N LYS A 174 -5.76 -30.37 -31.23
CA LYS A 174 -4.46 -31.05 -31.16
C LYS A 174 -3.34 -30.01 -31.05
N VAL A 175 -2.27 -30.35 -30.37
CA VAL A 175 -1.06 -29.53 -30.28
C VAL A 175 -0.49 -29.28 -31.69
N ASN A 176 0.01 -28.06 -31.92
CA ASN A 176 0.56 -27.57 -33.20
C ASN A 176 -0.43 -27.58 -34.38
N ALA A 177 -1.74 -27.69 -34.15
CA ALA A 177 -2.76 -27.58 -35.16
C ALA A 177 -3.59 -26.30 -34.94
N LEU A 178 -3.94 -25.62 -36.02
CA LEU A 178 -4.85 -24.47 -35.98
C LEU A 178 -6.25 -24.97 -35.66
N LEU A 179 -6.82 -24.44 -34.59
CA LEU A 179 -8.21 -24.65 -34.23
C LEU A 179 -8.99 -23.36 -34.43
N ASN A 180 -9.89 -23.36 -35.40
CA ASN A 180 -10.84 -22.29 -35.64
C ASN A 180 -12.14 -22.59 -34.91
N THR A 181 -12.57 -21.66 -34.05
CA THR A 181 -13.81 -21.77 -33.28
C THR A 181 -14.94 -20.87 -33.84
N GLY A 182 -14.65 -20.11 -34.88
CA GLY A 182 -15.48 -19.01 -35.34
C GLY A 182 -15.11 -17.70 -34.69
N ASP A 183 -15.06 -17.67 -33.37
CA ASP A 183 -14.69 -16.49 -32.56
C ASP A 183 -13.18 -16.32 -32.42
N PHE A 184 -12.43 -17.42 -32.34
CA PHE A 184 -10.98 -17.42 -32.17
C PHE A 184 -10.28 -18.39 -33.14
N ASP A 185 -9.11 -17.97 -33.61
CA ASP A 185 -8.10 -18.83 -34.21
C ASP A 185 -7.00 -19.07 -33.17
N ILE A 186 -6.79 -20.33 -32.78
CA ILE A 186 -5.88 -20.67 -31.68
C ILE A 186 -4.94 -21.80 -32.11
N VAL A 187 -3.63 -21.62 -31.85
CA VAL A 187 -2.64 -22.68 -31.96
C VAL A 187 -1.94 -22.87 -30.61
N ILE A 188 -2.02 -24.06 -30.05
CA ILE A 188 -1.31 -24.42 -28.82
C ILE A 188 -0.06 -25.19 -29.20
N SER A 189 1.12 -24.68 -28.83
CA SER A 189 2.42 -25.28 -29.15
C SER A 189 2.88 -26.33 -28.16
N SER A 190 2.49 -26.22 -26.87
CA SER A 190 2.83 -27.25 -25.87
C SER A 190 1.81 -27.31 -24.76
N LEU A 191 1.60 -28.54 -24.24
CA LEU A 191 0.77 -28.85 -23.10
C LEU A 191 1.61 -29.56 -22.02
N LYS A 192 1.85 -28.88 -20.92
CA LYS A 192 2.51 -29.46 -19.74
C LYS A 192 1.54 -29.36 -18.56
N GLY A 193 1.04 -30.49 -18.09
CA GLY A 193 0.13 -30.56 -16.95
C GLY A 193 -0.52 -31.93 -16.82
N THR A 194 -1.20 -32.16 -15.71
CA THR A 194 -1.91 -33.41 -15.47
C THR A 194 -3.20 -33.48 -16.28
N PRO A 195 -3.56 -34.64 -16.88
CA PRO A 195 -4.86 -34.83 -17.54
C PRO A 195 -6.01 -34.42 -16.61
N GLY A 196 -7.01 -33.74 -17.15
CA GLY A 196 -8.13 -33.20 -16.38
C GLY A 196 -7.91 -31.80 -15.79
N SER A 197 -6.68 -31.25 -15.83
CA SER A 197 -6.42 -29.88 -15.38
C SER A 197 -7.10 -28.85 -16.28
N VAL A 198 -7.75 -27.87 -15.66
CA VAL A 198 -8.46 -26.78 -16.34
C VAL A 198 -7.66 -25.49 -16.27
N TYR A 199 -7.54 -24.80 -17.39
CA TYR A 199 -6.85 -23.52 -17.53
C TYR A 199 -7.78 -22.48 -18.13
N ASN A 200 -7.84 -21.32 -17.50
CA ASN A 200 -8.52 -20.15 -18.04
C ASN A 200 -7.55 -19.37 -18.92
N VAL A 201 -7.96 -19.10 -20.14
CA VAL A 201 -7.23 -18.23 -21.08
C VAL A 201 -7.94 -16.90 -21.16
N THR A 202 -7.23 -15.85 -20.81
CA THR A 202 -7.70 -14.48 -20.96
C THR A 202 -7.05 -13.88 -22.18
N TYR A 203 -7.84 -13.62 -23.23
CA TYR A 203 -7.40 -12.87 -24.39
C TYR A 203 -7.41 -11.37 -24.08
N MET A 204 -6.39 -10.68 -24.54
CA MET A 204 -6.25 -9.24 -24.41
C MET A 204 -6.04 -8.62 -25.79
N PRO A 205 -6.81 -7.59 -26.16
CA PRO A 205 -6.53 -6.81 -27.36
C PRO A 205 -5.11 -6.28 -27.36
N HIS A 206 -4.48 -6.20 -28.55
CA HIS A 206 -3.08 -5.85 -28.73
C HIS A 206 -2.68 -4.57 -27.97
N LEU A 207 -3.46 -3.48 -28.12
CA LEU A 207 -3.19 -2.22 -27.40
C LEU A 207 -3.26 -2.36 -25.87
N LYS A 208 -4.14 -3.22 -25.37
CA LYS A 208 -4.24 -3.47 -23.92
C LYS A 208 -3.04 -4.26 -23.42
N ALA A 209 -2.57 -5.24 -24.19
CA ALA A 209 -1.36 -6.01 -23.85
C ALA A 209 -0.12 -5.10 -23.83
N ILE A 210 0.03 -4.19 -24.81
CA ILE A 210 1.09 -3.17 -24.82
C ILE A 210 1.00 -2.27 -23.58
N GLY A 211 -0.18 -1.75 -23.24
CA GLY A 211 -0.37 -0.89 -22.07
C GLY A 211 -0.04 -1.60 -20.76
N MET A 212 -0.38 -2.88 -20.62
CA MET A 212 0.02 -3.67 -19.45
C MET A 212 1.53 -3.85 -19.37
N LEU A 213 2.18 -4.11 -20.50
CA LEU A 213 3.64 -4.26 -20.56
C LEU A 213 4.33 -2.94 -20.24
N GLN A 214 3.81 -1.82 -20.78
CA GLN A 214 4.32 -0.48 -20.51
C GLN A 214 4.24 -0.10 -19.02
N ASN A 215 3.14 -0.46 -18.34
CA ASN A 215 2.98 -0.22 -16.90
C ASN A 215 3.86 -1.13 -16.03
N ALA A 216 4.23 -2.31 -16.52
CA ALA A 216 5.10 -3.24 -15.82
C ALA A 216 6.60 -2.94 -16.03
N LEU A 217 6.94 -2.24 -17.13
CA LEU A 217 8.32 -1.88 -17.48
C LEU A 217 8.69 -0.53 -16.88
N THR A 218 9.77 -0.49 -16.12
CA THR A 218 10.39 0.75 -15.66
C THR A 218 11.79 0.84 -16.26
N VAL A 219 12.10 1.96 -16.89
CA VAL A 219 13.42 2.25 -17.44
C VAL A 219 13.95 3.51 -16.76
N ALA A 220 15.14 3.43 -16.18
CA ALA A 220 15.77 4.52 -15.46
C ALA A 220 17.27 4.62 -15.81
N ASP A 221 17.80 5.82 -15.84
CA ASP A 221 19.24 6.05 -15.99
C ASP A 221 19.96 5.68 -14.68
N GLN A 222 21.00 4.87 -14.76
CA GLN A 222 21.82 4.48 -13.60
C GLN A 222 22.88 5.55 -13.31
N GLY A 223 22.47 6.66 -12.75
CA GLY A 223 23.28 7.84 -12.50
C GLY A 223 22.91 9.00 -13.44
N LYS A 224 23.47 10.16 -13.20
CA LYS A 224 23.16 11.34 -14.01
C LYS A 224 24.02 11.33 -15.28
N ASP A 225 23.38 11.20 -16.44
CA ASP A 225 24.00 11.25 -17.78
C ASP A 225 25.11 10.20 -18.05
N THR A 226 24.99 9.01 -17.41
CA THR A 226 25.98 7.94 -17.60
C THR A 226 25.78 7.18 -18.91
N GLY A 227 24.61 7.30 -19.53
CA GLY A 227 24.23 6.48 -20.68
C GLY A 227 23.99 5.01 -20.33
N ILE A 228 23.96 4.65 -19.04
CA ILE A 228 23.64 3.29 -18.60
C ILE A 228 22.18 3.26 -18.15
N LEU A 229 21.34 2.50 -18.87
CA LEU A 229 19.94 2.33 -18.57
C LEU A 229 19.71 1.04 -17.79
N ASN A 230 19.05 1.15 -16.65
CA ASN A 230 18.54 0.02 -15.89
C ASN A 230 17.07 -0.21 -16.26
N LEU A 231 16.81 -1.38 -16.83
CA LEU A 231 15.47 -1.82 -17.19
C LEU A 231 14.98 -2.80 -16.13
N THR A 232 13.79 -2.56 -15.61
CA THR A 232 13.16 -3.45 -14.64
C THR A 232 11.77 -3.82 -15.11
N LEU A 233 11.42 -5.12 -15.07
CA LEU A 233 10.11 -5.64 -15.44
C LEU A 233 9.52 -6.45 -14.28
N LEU A 234 8.27 -6.18 -13.93
CA LEU A 234 7.54 -6.91 -12.91
C LEU A 234 6.63 -7.96 -13.54
N GLY A 235 6.66 -9.18 -13.01
CA GLY A 235 5.83 -10.29 -13.49
C GLY A 235 5.56 -11.36 -12.44
N ASP A 236 4.59 -12.24 -12.75
CA ASP A 236 4.15 -13.33 -11.84
C ASP A 236 4.94 -14.65 -12.06
N ASP A 237 5.62 -14.82 -13.18
CA ASP A 237 6.50 -15.95 -13.48
C ASP A 237 7.94 -15.46 -13.70
N PRO A 238 8.93 -15.91 -12.91
CA PRO A 238 10.30 -15.42 -13.01
C PRO A 238 10.96 -15.74 -14.37
N LYS A 239 10.67 -16.90 -14.96
CA LYS A 239 11.23 -17.30 -16.26
C LYS A 239 10.63 -16.49 -17.39
N GLN A 240 9.31 -16.36 -17.40
CA GLN A 240 8.61 -15.59 -18.42
C GLN A 240 8.98 -14.11 -18.35
N THR A 241 9.12 -13.55 -17.12
CA THR A 241 9.49 -12.16 -16.92
C THR A 241 10.88 -11.84 -17.48
N SER A 242 11.88 -12.73 -17.28
CA SER A 242 13.21 -12.52 -17.87
C SER A 242 13.18 -12.65 -19.39
N ILE A 243 12.42 -13.60 -19.94
CA ILE A 243 12.30 -13.76 -21.40
C ILE A 243 11.65 -12.50 -22.02
N ILE A 244 10.59 -11.98 -21.43
CA ILE A 244 9.92 -10.76 -21.92
C ILE A 244 10.90 -9.58 -21.91
N LEU A 245 11.60 -9.36 -20.79
CA LEU A 245 12.56 -8.26 -20.68
C LEU A 245 13.72 -8.42 -21.67
N GLN A 246 14.23 -9.64 -21.84
CA GLN A 246 15.28 -9.94 -22.82
C GLN A 246 14.81 -9.63 -24.24
N THR A 247 13.60 -10.04 -24.62
CA THR A 247 13.02 -9.77 -25.93
C THR A 247 12.80 -8.27 -26.17
N ILE A 248 12.40 -7.50 -25.14
CA ILE A 248 12.32 -6.03 -25.23
C ILE A 248 13.68 -5.44 -25.58
N VAL A 249 14.73 -5.85 -24.87
CA VAL A 249 16.10 -5.37 -25.08
C VAL A 249 16.60 -5.74 -26.49
N GLU A 250 16.38 -6.98 -26.92
CA GLU A 250 16.76 -7.45 -28.26
C GLU A 250 16.02 -6.72 -29.37
N ASN A 251 14.71 -6.51 -29.23
CA ASN A 251 13.92 -5.74 -30.17
C ASN A 251 14.36 -4.28 -30.25
N TYR A 252 14.73 -3.69 -29.11
CA TYR A 252 15.29 -2.34 -29.08
C TYR A 252 16.64 -2.27 -29.80
N ILE A 253 17.57 -3.20 -29.53
CA ILE A 253 18.87 -3.25 -30.20
C ILE A 253 18.71 -3.46 -31.70
N SER A 254 17.88 -4.39 -32.12
CA SER A 254 17.59 -4.63 -33.53
C SER A 254 17.07 -3.38 -34.22
N GLN A 255 16.15 -2.66 -33.58
CA GLN A 255 15.59 -1.42 -34.09
C GLN A 255 16.63 -0.28 -34.09
N ASN A 256 17.49 -0.20 -33.09
CA ASN A 256 18.57 0.77 -32.99
C ASN A 256 19.56 0.57 -34.14
N ILE A 257 19.99 -0.67 -34.42
CA ILE A 257 20.84 -1.04 -35.56
C ILE A 257 20.17 -0.66 -36.86
N ALA A 258 18.89 -1.01 -37.08
CA ALA A 258 18.14 -0.71 -38.29
C ALA A 258 18.02 0.80 -38.54
N ARG A 259 17.74 1.59 -37.47
CA ARG A 259 17.68 3.05 -37.54
C ARG A 259 19.02 3.66 -37.94
N GLN A 260 20.11 3.15 -37.35
CA GLN A 260 21.46 3.61 -37.64
C GLN A 260 21.85 3.26 -39.10
N ALA A 261 21.59 2.04 -39.54
CA ALA A 261 21.87 1.62 -40.92
C ALA A 261 21.11 2.47 -41.95
N ALA A 262 19.83 2.77 -41.67
CA ALA A 262 19.03 3.62 -42.55
C ALA A 262 19.55 5.07 -42.64
N GLN A 263 20.08 5.60 -41.52
CA GLN A 263 20.70 6.93 -41.50
C GLN A 263 22.02 6.93 -42.27
N ASP A 264 22.88 5.94 -42.05
CA ASP A 264 24.16 5.80 -42.76
C ASP A 264 23.92 5.59 -44.26
N GLU A 265 22.89 4.85 -44.69
CA GLU A 265 22.52 4.67 -46.08
C GLU A 265 22.13 5.98 -46.78
N LYS A 266 21.32 6.82 -46.12
CA LYS A 266 20.96 8.15 -46.69
C LYS A 266 22.20 9.05 -46.83
N SER A 267 23.10 9.01 -45.83
CA SER A 267 24.35 9.76 -45.91
C SER A 267 25.25 9.26 -47.02
N LEU A 268 25.34 7.95 -47.24
CA LEU A 268 26.08 7.36 -48.39
C LEU A 268 25.47 7.73 -49.72
N GLU A 269 24.15 7.73 -49.86
CA GLU A 269 23.45 8.15 -51.10
C GLU A 269 23.81 9.60 -51.46
N PHE A 270 23.80 10.49 -50.47
CA PHE A 270 24.22 11.89 -50.66
C PHE A 270 25.67 11.99 -51.11
N LEU A 271 26.60 11.29 -50.45
CA LEU A 271 28.03 11.32 -50.78
C LEU A 271 28.30 10.75 -52.17
N ASN A 272 27.61 9.68 -52.55
CA ASN A 272 27.72 9.07 -53.90
C ASN A 272 27.30 10.03 -55.03
N LYS A 273 26.36 10.94 -54.74
CA LYS A 273 25.93 11.98 -55.69
C LYS A 273 26.91 13.17 -55.72
N GLN A 274 27.52 13.52 -54.57
CA GLN A 274 28.40 14.71 -54.46
C GLN A 274 29.82 14.43 -54.91
N LEU A 275 30.41 13.27 -54.66
CA LEU A 275 31.77 12.91 -55.00
C LEU A 275 32.11 13.09 -56.48
N PRO A 276 31.30 12.67 -57.47
CA PRO A 276 31.54 12.89 -58.87
C PRO A 276 31.54 14.39 -59.26
N ILE A 277 30.66 15.17 -58.64
CA ILE A 277 30.56 16.62 -58.86
C ILE A 277 31.83 17.31 -58.41
N VAL A 278 32.23 17.06 -57.13
CA VAL A 278 33.45 17.65 -56.55
C VAL A 278 34.71 17.22 -57.31
N ARG A 279 34.74 15.97 -57.79
CA ARG A 279 35.87 15.51 -58.63
C ARG A 279 35.93 16.27 -59.96
N ASN A 280 34.83 16.42 -60.65
CA ASN A 280 34.78 17.17 -61.89
C ASN A 280 35.19 18.65 -61.69
N ASP A 281 34.74 19.27 -60.59
CA ASP A 281 35.14 20.65 -60.27
C ASP A 281 36.62 20.75 -59.98
N LEU A 282 37.22 19.75 -59.28
CA LEU A 282 38.68 19.67 -59.06
C LEU A 282 39.45 19.52 -60.38
N ASP A 283 39.02 18.60 -61.28
CA ASP A 283 39.65 18.38 -62.59
C ASP A 283 39.65 19.71 -63.41
N ILE A 284 38.53 20.45 -63.42
CA ILE A 284 38.39 21.76 -64.04
C ILE A 284 39.35 22.79 -63.42
N ALA A 285 39.48 22.79 -62.08
CA ALA A 285 40.38 23.73 -61.40
C ALA A 285 41.87 23.41 -61.67
N GLU A 286 42.25 22.14 -61.73
CA GLU A 286 43.61 21.68 -62.12
C GLU A 286 43.94 22.05 -63.56
N ASP A 287 43.00 21.87 -64.50
CA ASP A 287 43.21 22.27 -65.90
C ASP A 287 43.41 23.79 -66.05
N LYS A 288 42.65 24.60 -65.30
CA LYS A 288 42.80 26.06 -65.31
C LYS A 288 44.16 26.49 -64.79
N LEU A 289 44.58 25.90 -63.66
CA LEU A 289 45.89 26.19 -63.05
C LEU A 289 47.04 25.80 -64.01
N ASN A 290 47.00 24.62 -64.59
CA ASN A 290 48.01 24.10 -65.52
C ASN A 290 48.08 24.95 -66.80
N SER A 291 46.94 25.34 -67.38
CA SER A 291 46.86 26.21 -68.53
C SER A 291 47.47 27.60 -68.25
N TYR A 292 47.17 28.17 -67.09
CA TYR A 292 47.77 29.47 -66.69
C TYR A 292 49.26 29.39 -66.44
N ARG A 293 49.79 28.32 -65.81
CA ARG A 293 51.21 28.05 -65.63
C ARG A 293 51.95 27.90 -66.98
N LYS A 294 51.37 27.20 -67.91
CA LYS A 294 51.94 27.09 -69.26
C LYS A 294 52.01 28.44 -70.02
N MET A 295 51.00 29.28 -69.82
CA MET A 295 50.91 30.58 -70.54
C MET A 295 51.93 31.63 -69.97
N LYS A 296 52.29 31.53 -68.67
CA LYS A 296 53.12 32.53 -67.92
C LYS A 296 54.55 32.08 -67.62
N ASP A 297 54.96 30.95 -68.17
CA ASP A 297 56.34 30.41 -68.06
C ASP A 297 56.79 30.30 -66.57
N SER A 298 56.17 29.44 -65.83
CA SER A 298 56.60 29.03 -64.48
C SER A 298 56.73 30.12 -63.44
N VAL A 299 55.65 30.59 -62.86
CA VAL A 299 55.69 31.48 -61.67
C VAL A 299 55.72 30.65 -60.41
N ASP A 300 56.86 30.62 -59.71
CA ASP A 300 56.97 29.98 -58.42
C ASP A 300 56.35 30.89 -57.33
N LEU A 301 55.53 30.33 -56.44
CA LEU A 301 54.91 31.07 -55.36
C LEU A 301 55.97 31.46 -54.30
N SER A 302 55.99 32.74 -53.91
CA SER A 302 56.83 33.17 -52.76
C SER A 302 56.43 32.45 -51.49
N MET A 303 57.31 32.24 -50.53
CA MET A 303 57.02 31.56 -49.27
C MET A 303 55.87 32.23 -48.51
N GLU A 304 55.71 33.54 -48.58
CA GLU A 304 54.65 34.31 -47.97
C GLU A 304 53.29 33.99 -48.66
N ALA A 305 53.27 33.94 -49.98
CA ALA A 305 52.06 33.55 -50.73
C ALA A 305 51.63 32.11 -50.48
N LYS A 306 52.62 31.20 -50.29
CA LYS A 306 52.32 29.80 -49.93
C LYS A 306 51.74 29.70 -48.50
N SER A 307 52.26 30.44 -47.52
CA SER A 307 51.71 30.46 -46.16
C SER A 307 50.29 31.01 -46.11
N VAL A 308 49.96 32.04 -46.87
CA VAL A 308 48.60 32.58 -46.99
C VAL A 308 47.67 31.57 -47.69
N LEU A 309 48.18 30.85 -48.70
CA LEU A 309 47.44 29.78 -49.36
C LEU A 309 47.05 28.67 -48.36
N ASP A 310 48.03 28.18 -47.60
CA ASP A 310 47.81 27.13 -46.60
C ASP A 310 46.76 27.54 -45.54
N GLN A 311 46.82 28.82 -45.09
CA GLN A 311 45.82 29.37 -44.19
C GLN A 311 44.43 29.45 -44.82
N ILE A 312 44.30 29.93 -46.05
CA ILE A 312 43.02 30.02 -46.75
C ILE A 312 42.42 28.61 -46.96
N VAL A 313 43.23 27.65 -47.44
CA VAL A 313 42.80 26.28 -47.63
C VAL A 313 42.32 25.65 -46.31
N ASN A 314 43.01 25.89 -45.21
CA ASN A 314 42.58 25.41 -43.90
C ASN A 314 41.23 26.00 -43.47
N VAL A 315 41.03 27.32 -43.64
CA VAL A 315 39.74 27.97 -43.35
C VAL A 315 38.64 27.47 -44.29
N ASP A 316 38.92 27.29 -45.56
CA ASP A 316 37.95 26.74 -46.55
C ASP A 316 37.56 25.31 -46.21
N ASN A 317 38.51 24.47 -45.78
CA ASN A 317 38.19 23.10 -45.34
C ASN A 317 37.28 23.10 -44.12
N GLN A 318 37.53 23.97 -43.12
CA GLN A 318 36.69 24.10 -41.97
C GLN A 318 35.27 24.60 -42.32
N LEU A 319 35.16 25.57 -43.23
CA LEU A 319 33.88 26.07 -43.75
C LEU A 319 33.09 24.96 -44.48
N ASN A 320 33.78 24.19 -45.32
CA ASN A 320 33.14 23.06 -46.02
C ASN A 320 32.68 21.99 -45.04
N GLU A 321 33.47 21.65 -44.02
CA GLU A 321 33.07 20.73 -42.98
C GLU A 321 31.82 21.22 -42.25
N LEU A 322 31.75 22.51 -41.89
CA LEU A 322 30.56 23.07 -41.27
C LEU A 322 29.35 23.09 -42.18
N THR A 323 29.57 23.31 -43.50
CA THR A 323 28.48 23.26 -44.50
C THR A 323 27.88 21.85 -44.64
N PHE A 324 28.71 20.81 -44.65
CA PHE A 324 28.23 19.42 -44.65
C PHE A 324 27.50 19.09 -43.39
N ARG A 325 27.96 19.55 -42.22
CA ARG A 325 27.26 19.39 -40.95
C ARG A 325 25.95 20.15 -40.91
N GLU A 326 25.91 21.37 -41.49
CA GLU A 326 24.66 22.12 -41.61
C GLU A 326 23.61 21.30 -42.41
N ALA A 327 24.03 20.67 -43.48
CA ALA A 327 23.15 19.79 -44.26
C ALA A 327 22.65 18.57 -43.47
N GLU A 328 23.52 17.92 -42.68
CA GLU A 328 23.12 16.81 -41.80
C GLU A 328 22.16 17.28 -40.68
N ILE A 329 22.52 18.38 -40.00
CA ILE A 329 21.74 18.90 -38.86
C ILE A 329 20.41 19.49 -39.31
N SER A 330 20.33 20.09 -40.51
CA SER A 330 19.08 20.65 -41.04
C SER A 330 17.97 19.62 -41.25
N GLN A 331 18.33 18.35 -41.37
CA GLN A 331 17.36 17.24 -41.47
C GLN A 331 16.84 16.81 -40.09
N LEU A 332 17.56 17.12 -38.98
CA LEU A 332 17.26 16.66 -37.63
C LEU A 332 16.70 17.78 -36.73
N TYR A 333 17.11 19.05 -36.98
CA TYR A 333 16.77 20.17 -36.12
C TYR A 333 16.26 21.38 -36.93
N THR A 334 15.37 22.16 -36.30
CA THR A 334 14.92 23.45 -36.87
C THR A 334 16.01 24.52 -36.71
N LYS A 335 15.94 25.57 -37.51
CA LYS A 335 16.92 26.70 -37.48
C LYS A 335 16.99 27.44 -36.15
N GLU A 336 15.95 27.32 -35.33
CA GLU A 336 15.88 27.92 -33.98
C GLU A 336 16.61 27.12 -32.89
N HIS A 337 16.99 25.89 -33.20
CA HIS A 337 17.65 25.01 -32.22
C HIS A 337 19.04 25.58 -31.84
N PRO A 338 19.41 25.57 -30.53
CA PRO A 338 20.69 26.11 -30.05
C PRO A 338 21.91 25.56 -30.78
N THR A 339 21.93 24.27 -31.06
CA THR A 339 23.02 23.63 -31.82
C THR A 339 23.15 24.16 -33.24
N TYR A 340 22.02 24.46 -33.91
CA TYR A 340 22.04 25.05 -35.26
C TYR A 340 22.54 26.48 -35.23
N LYS A 341 22.13 27.29 -34.25
CA LYS A 341 22.60 28.67 -34.03
C LYS A 341 24.11 28.73 -33.77
N ALA A 342 24.63 27.86 -32.89
CA ALA A 342 26.06 27.78 -32.60
C ALA A 342 26.92 27.43 -33.83
N LEU A 343 26.40 26.53 -34.70
CA LEU A 343 27.07 26.18 -35.95
C LEU A 343 27.12 27.38 -36.91
N LEU A 344 26.05 28.16 -37.03
CA LEU A 344 25.98 29.35 -37.86
C LEU A 344 26.97 30.44 -37.36
N GLU A 345 27.08 30.64 -36.04
CA GLU A 345 28.00 31.60 -35.42
C GLU A 345 29.45 31.23 -35.74
N LYS A 346 29.83 29.97 -35.58
CA LYS A 346 31.17 29.48 -35.92
C LYS A 346 31.48 29.65 -37.40
N ARG A 347 30.50 29.36 -38.29
CA ARG A 347 30.60 29.58 -39.71
C ARG A 347 30.85 31.06 -40.05
N ASN A 348 30.14 31.98 -39.39
CA ASN A 348 30.33 33.42 -39.57
C ASN A 348 31.75 33.87 -39.17
N THR A 349 32.27 33.38 -38.05
CA THR A 349 33.63 33.68 -37.59
C THR A 349 34.70 33.25 -38.62
N LEU A 350 34.58 32.02 -39.13
CA LEU A 350 35.50 31.53 -40.18
C LEU A 350 35.33 32.29 -41.49
N GLN A 351 34.12 32.75 -41.84
CA GLN A 351 33.90 33.60 -42.98
C GLN A 351 34.58 34.98 -42.87
N GLU A 352 34.58 35.55 -41.66
CA GLU A 352 35.32 36.79 -41.39
C GLU A 352 36.84 36.59 -41.48
N GLU A 353 37.37 35.47 -41.01
CA GLU A 353 38.77 35.12 -41.15
C GLU A 353 39.17 34.96 -42.60
N LYS A 354 38.35 34.25 -43.42
CA LYS A 354 38.53 34.15 -44.86
C LYS A 354 38.58 35.53 -45.53
N ASN A 355 37.69 36.43 -45.13
CA ASN A 355 37.68 37.80 -45.67
C ASN A 355 38.96 38.59 -45.32
N LYS A 356 39.53 38.41 -44.13
CA LYS A 356 40.82 39.00 -43.74
C LYS A 356 41.99 38.47 -44.59
N LEU A 357 42.01 37.14 -44.80
CA LEU A 357 43.04 36.53 -45.64
C LEU A 357 42.92 36.98 -47.12
N ASN A 358 41.70 37.08 -47.66
CA ASN A 358 41.47 37.61 -48.99
C ASN A 358 41.95 39.06 -49.17
N LYS A 359 41.85 39.91 -48.14
CA LYS A 359 42.44 41.27 -48.14
C LYS A 359 43.97 41.24 -48.26
N LYS A 360 44.64 40.30 -47.57
CA LYS A 360 46.11 40.13 -47.72
C LYS A 360 46.47 39.69 -49.13
N VAL A 361 45.69 38.78 -49.73
CA VAL A 361 45.89 38.38 -51.16
C VAL A 361 45.80 39.58 -52.08
N SER A 362 44.80 40.45 -51.88
CA SER A 362 44.57 41.63 -52.72
C SER A 362 45.74 42.65 -52.72
N SER A 363 46.66 42.56 -51.76
CA SER A 363 47.86 43.42 -51.68
C SER A 363 49.08 42.87 -52.46
N MET A 364 49.00 41.66 -53.04
CA MET A 364 50.07 41.00 -53.79
C MET A 364 50.08 41.41 -55.28
N PRO A 365 51.18 41.17 -56.05
CA PRO A 365 51.24 41.40 -57.51
C PRO A 365 50.19 40.59 -58.25
N SER A 366 49.59 41.15 -59.33
CA SER A 366 48.41 40.55 -60.03
C SER A 366 48.69 39.15 -60.59
N THR A 367 49.90 38.87 -61.06
CA THR A 367 50.28 37.53 -61.53
C THR A 367 50.34 36.52 -60.38
N GLN A 368 50.85 36.90 -59.19
CA GLN A 368 50.89 36.06 -58.00
C GLN A 368 49.48 35.86 -57.43
N GLN A 369 48.65 36.89 -57.45
CA GLN A 369 47.25 36.77 -57.03
C GLN A 369 46.48 35.69 -57.82
N GLU A 370 46.66 35.67 -59.18
CA GLU A 370 45.90 34.72 -60.02
C GLU A 370 46.44 33.29 -59.84
N VAL A 371 47.78 33.08 -59.74
CA VAL A 371 48.33 31.75 -59.44
C VAL A 371 47.87 31.27 -58.06
N LEU A 372 47.89 32.16 -57.06
CA LEU A 372 47.44 31.85 -55.71
C LEU A 372 45.96 31.50 -55.69
N ARG A 373 45.09 32.23 -56.42
CA ARG A 373 43.68 31.95 -56.56
C ARG A 373 43.43 30.57 -57.16
N LEU A 374 44.07 30.27 -58.30
CA LEU A 374 43.92 28.97 -58.96
C LEU A 374 44.51 27.82 -58.15
N SER A 375 45.67 28.03 -57.47
CA SER A 375 46.25 27.03 -56.56
C SER A 375 45.35 26.77 -55.34
N ARG A 376 44.71 27.81 -54.78
CA ARG A 376 43.73 27.68 -53.71
C ARG A 376 42.54 26.83 -54.14
N ASP A 377 42.00 27.12 -55.33
CA ASP A 377 40.82 26.40 -55.84
C ASP A 377 41.13 24.91 -56.03
N VAL A 378 42.36 24.56 -56.50
CA VAL A 378 42.83 23.17 -56.59
C VAL A 378 43.04 22.52 -55.21
N GLU A 379 43.79 23.16 -54.32
CA GLU A 379 44.08 22.57 -53.00
C GLU A 379 42.82 22.42 -52.14
N SER A 380 41.93 23.42 -52.13
CA SER A 380 40.66 23.36 -51.47
C SER A 380 39.77 22.22 -52.06
N GLY A 381 39.68 22.17 -53.41
CA GLY A 381 38.93 21.10 -54.07
C GLY A 381 39.47 19.71 -53.77
N ARG A 382 40.80 19.53 -53.73
CA ARG A 382 41.48 18.29 -53.40
C ARG A 382 41.21 17.87 -51.96
N ALA A 383 41.30 18.81 -51.02
CA ALA A 383 41.04 18.56 -49.62
C ALA A 383 39.58 18.13 -49.39
N VAL A 384 38.61 18.83 -50.02
CA VAL A 384 37.18 18.46 -49.95
C VAL A 384 36.97 17.09 -50.52
N TYR A 385 37.51 16.78 -51.70
CA TYR A 385 37.36 15.47 -52.34
C TYR A 385 37.86 14.33 -51.43
N LEU A 386 39.07 14.48 -50.84
CA LEU A 386 39.66 13.50 -49.97
C LEU A 386 38.83 13.33 -48.69
N GLN A 387 38.34 14.43 -48.13
CA GLN A 387 37.49 14.40 -46.91
C GLN A 387 36.19 13.65 -47.20
N LEU A 388 35.52 13.92 -48.32
CA LEU A 388 34.29 13.23 -48.70
C LEU A 388 34.54 11.75 -48.98
N LEU A 389 35.66 11.42 -49.64
CA LEU A 389 36.05 10.04 -49.91
C LEU A 389 36.30 9.25 -48.61
N ASN A 390 37.05 9.85 -47.68
CA ASN A 390 37.26 9.24 -46.36
C ASN A 390 35.94 9.02 -45.63
N ARG A 391 35.05 10.02 -45.66
CA ARG A 391 33.73 9.91 -45.01
C ARG A 391 32.88 8.83 -45.65
N GLN A 392 32.91 8.69 -47.00
CA GLN A 392 32.22 7.59 -47.70
C GLN A 392 32.75 6.22 -47.24
N GLN A 393 34.10 6.09 -47.11
CA GLN A 393 34.71 4.84 -46.64
C GLN A 393 34.31 4.51 -45.20
N GLU A 394 34.34 5.49 -44.29
CA GLU A 394 33.90 5.34 -42.90
C GLU A 394 32.44 4.84 -42.83
N LEU A 395 31.53 5.48 -43.56
CA LEU A 395 30.13 5.11 -43.57
C LEU A 395 29.90 3.72 -44.22
N ASN A 396 30.67 3.35 -45.26
CA ASN A 396 30.59 2.00 -45.84
C ASN A 396 31.03 0.92 -44.83
N ILE A 397 32.08 1.18 -44.04
CA ILE A 397 32.52 0.31 -42.97
C ILE A 397 31.44 0.22 -41.87
N ALA A 398 30.90 1.36 -41.42
CA ALA A 398 29.84 1.42 -40.41
C ALA A 398 28.60 0.65 -40.86
N LYS A 399 28.14 0.83 -42.09
CA LYS A 399 26.99 0.10 -42.67
C LYS A 399 27.25 -1.41 -42.74
N SER A 400 28.48 -1.82 -43.14
CA SER A 400 28.85 -3.25 -43.23
C SER A 400 29.01 -3.90 -41.85
N SER A 401 29.41 -3.15 -40.84
CA SER A 401 29.61 -3.65 -39.49
C SER A 401 28.31 -3.83 -38.70
N ALA A 402 27.18 -3.27 -39.17
CA ALA A 402 25.86 -3.33 -38.53
C ALA A 402 25.92 -3.03 -37.02
N ILE A 403 26.76 -2.10 -36.57
CA ILE A 403 26.99 -1.75 -35.19
C ILE A 403 26.04 -0.60 -34.80
N GLY A 404 25.12 -0.87 -33.86
CA GLY A 404 24.33 0.17 -33.21
C GLY A 404 25.14 0.90 -32.13
N ASN A 405 24.57 1.98 -31.59
CA ASN A 405 25.15 2.71 -30.45
C ASN A 405 24.65 2.18 -29.08
N ALA A 406 23.92 1.08 -29.06
CA ALA A 406 23.40 0.45 -27.84
C ALA A 406 24.01 -0.95 -27.67
N ARG A 407 24.46 -1.26 -26.45
CA ARG A 407 25.06 -2.54 -26.09
C ARG A 407 24.43 -3.08 -24.81
N ILE A 408 24.16 -4.40 -24.77
CA ILE A 408 23.77 -5.11 -23.55
C ILE A 408 25.00 -5.22 -22.66
N ILE A 409 24.90 -4.73 -21.41
CA ILE A 409 25.89 -4.97 -20.35
C ILE A 409 25.51 -6.26 -19.63
N ASP A 410 24.26 -6.32 -19.12
CA ASP A 410 23.73 -7.48 -18.44
C ASP A 410 22.43 -7.93 -19.10
N ASN A 411 22.37 -9.22 -19.44
CA ASN A 411 21.17 -9.88 -19.93
C ASN A 411 20.07 -9.85 -18.85
N ALA A 412 18.82 -9.98 -19.28
CA ALA A 412 17.68 -9.99 -18.37
C ALA A 412 17.73 -11.20 -17.40
N VAL A 413 17.89 -10.91 -16.13
CA VAL A 413 17.90 -11.90 -15.06
C VAL A 413 16.80 -11.55 -14.05
N THR A 414 16.07 -12.58 -13.60
CA THR A 414 15.03 -12.42 -12.57
C THR A 414 15.58 -12.84 -11.22
N ASP A 415 15.37 -11.98 -10.22
CA ASP A 415 15.74 -12.31 -8.84
C ASP A 415 14.90 -13.51 -8.36
N PRO A 416 15.51 -14.55 -7.75
CA PRO A 416 14.78 -15.71 -7.25
C PRO A 416 13.82 -15.37 -6.10
N LYS A 417 14.03 -14.25 -5.42
CA LYS A 417 13.16 -13.77 -4.34
C LYS A 417 12.10 -12.81 -4.88
N PRO A 418 10.82 -13.03 -4.54
CA PRO A 418 9.76 -12.11 -4.97
C PRO A 418 9.92 -10.74 -4.29
N VAL A 419 9.73 -9.66 -5.06
CA VAL A 419 9.79 -8.28 -4.56
C VAL A 419 8.47 -7.83 -3.93
N LYS A 420 7.34 -8.45 -4.29
CA LYS A 420 6.01 -8.21 -3.69
C LYS A 420 5.31 -9.55 -3.44
N PRO A 421 4.42 -9.63 -2.44
CA PRO A 421 4.18 -8.62 -1.41
C PRO A 421 5.34 -8.52 -0.41
N LYS A 422 5.55 -7.35 0.18
CA LYS A 422 6.51 -7.17 1.29
C LYS A 422 5.90 -7.75 2.56
N LYS A 423 6.12 -9.06 2.80
CA LYS A 423 5.48 -9.85 3.87
C LYS A 423 5.57 -9.19 5.24
N ILE A 424 6.76 -8.70 5.62
CA ILE A 424 7.00 -8.05 6.92
C ILE A 424 6.12 -6.80 7.08
N LEU A 425 6.02 -5.96 6.02
CA LEU A 425 5.18 -4.75 6.03
C LEU A 425 3.70 -5.08 6.20
N ILE A 426 3.19 -6.12 5.53
CA ILE A 426 1.79 -6.53 5.62
C ILE A 426 1.47 -7.02 7.04
N VAL A 427 2.34 -7.84 7.63
CA VAL A 427 2.16 -8.34 9.00
C VAL A 427 2.23 -7.19 10.01
N LEU A 428 3.18 -6.27 9.86
CA LEU A 428 3.28 -5.09 10.71
C LEU A 428 2.02 -4.21 10.61
N PHE A 429 1.54 -4.00 9.39
CA PHE A 429 0.31 -3.22 9.16
C PHE A 429 -0.92 -3.91 9.76
N GLY A 430 -1.03 -5.23 9.61
CA GLY A 430 -2.09 -6.03 10.24
C GLY A 430 -2.05 -5.95 11.77
N PHE A 431 -0.86 -5.99 12.37
CA PHE A 431 -0.67 -5.83 13.82
C PHE A 431 -1.12 -4.44 14.30
N VAL A 432 -0.66 -3.38 13.64
CA VAL A 432 -1.01 -1.98 13.99
C VAL A 432 -2.52 -1.73 13.83
N LEU A 433 -3.10 -2.19 12.72
CA LEU A 433 -4.56 -2.10 12.51
C LEU A 433 -5.35 -2.89 13.56
N GLY A 434 -4.91 -4.11 13.88
CA GLY A 434 -5.53 -4.93 14.90
C GLY A 434 -5.48 -4.28 16.28
N LEU A 435 -4.35 -3.69 16.65
CA LEU A 435 -4.18 -2.96 17.90
C LEU A 435 -5.07 -1.70 17.92
N GLY A 436 -5.04 -0.89 16.89
CA GLY A 436 -5.86 0.31 16.78
C GLY A 436 -7.36 0.01 16.83
N PHE A 437 -7.80 -1.00 16.07
CA PHE A 437 -9.19 -1.43 16.06
C PHE A 437 -9.63 -1.98 17.42
N SER A 438 -8.79 -2.76 18.10
CA SER A 438 -9.11 -3.33 19.41
C SER A 438 -9.24 -2.26 20.48
N VAL A 439 -8.34 -1.28 20.51
CA VAL A 439 -8.42 -0.14 21.45
C VAL A 439 -9.66 0.69 21.16
N PHE A 440 -9.91 1.02 19.89
CA PHE A 440 -11.12 1.74 19.50
C PHE A 440 -12.40 1.02 19.92
N PHE A 441 -12.46 -0.30 19.72
CA PHE A 441 -13.62 -1.11 20.10
C PHE A 441 -13.84 -1.15 21.62
N VAL A 442 -12.75 -1.25 22.41
CA VAL A 442 -12.83 -1.17 23.88
C VAL A 442 -13.35 0.19 24.31
N LEU A 443 -12.80 1.28 23.78
CA LEU A 443 -13.24 2.65 24.11
C LEU A 443 -14.71 2.88 23.72
N LEU A 444 -15.12 2.40 22.55
CA LEU A 444 -16.52 2.48 22.12
C LEU A 444 -17.44 1.72 23.07
N ARG A 445 -17.02 0.54 23.52
CA ARG A 445 -17.79 -0.26 24.48
C ARG A 445 -17.91 0.43 25.83
N VAL A 446 -16.83 1.03 26.34
CA VAL A 446 -16.83 1.82 27.57
C VAL A 446 -17.76 3.02 27.45
N PHE A 447 -17.68 3.75 26.33
CA PHE A 447 -18.56 4.89 26.07
C PHE A 447 -20.05 4.52 26.02
N MET A 448 -20.38 3.30 25.55
CA MET A 448 -21.75 2.80 25.51
C MET A 448 -22.25 2.24 26.85
N HIS A 449 -21.37 1.93 27.80
CA HIS A 449 -21.73 1.47 29.15
C HIS A 449 -21.79 2.68 30.10
N ARG A 450 -22.98 3.23 30.28
CA ARG A 450 -23.25 4.31 31.24
C ARG A 450 -23.67 3.69 32.57
N GLY A 451 -22.72 3.34 33.38
CA GLY A 451 -22.92 2.97 34.79
C GLY A 451 -22.34 4.04 35.72
N ILE A 452 -22.84 4.12 36.95
CA ILE A 452 -22.22 4.96 38.03
C ILE A 452 -20.89 4.30 38.39
N GLU A 453 -19.80 5.02 38.28
CA GLU A 453 -18.45 4.50 38.49
C GLU A 453 -17.78 5.06 39.74
N SER A 454 -18.22 6.24 40.21
CA SER A 454 -17.65 6.86 41.39
C SER A 454 -18.72 7.38 42.36
N PRO A 455 -18.44 7.46 43.66
CA PRO A 455 -19.35 8.08 44.66
C PRO A 455 -19.63 9.54 44.35
N GLU A 456 -18.65 10.26 43.84
CA GLU A 456 -18.71 11.69 43.54
C GLU A 456 -19.82 12.02 42.54
N GLU A 457 -20.04 11.14 41.51
CA GLU A 457 -21.13 11.30 40.56
C GLU A 457 -22.53 11.34 41.20
N LEU A 458 -22.71 10.61 42.32
CA LEU A 458 -23.96 10.62 43.08
C LEU A 458 -24.07 11.85 43.97
N GLU A 459 -22.96 12.28 44.58
CA GLU A 459 -22.92 13.46 45.43
C GLU A 459 -23.19 14.75 44.67
N GLU A 460 -22.71 14.84 43.41
CA GLU A 460 -22.97 15.97 42.52
C GLU A 460 -24.48 16.17 42.20
N ILE A 461 -25.23 15.08 42.16
CA ILE A 461 -26.70 15.15 41.97
C ILE A 461 -27.47 15.25 43.28
N GLY A 462 -26.75 15.43 44.42
CA GLY A 462 -27.34 15.65 45.74
C GLY A 462 -27.71 14.38 46.49
N VAL A 463 -27.19 13.21 46.11
CA VAL A 463 -27.39 11.93 46.83
C VAL A 463 -26.18 11.65 47.71
N THR A 464 -26.36 11.66 49.03
CA THR A 464 -25.29 11.39 49.98
C THR A 464 -24.87 9.91 49.91
N VAL A 465 -23.60 9.64 49.69
CA VAL A 465 -23.02 8.29 49.72
C VAL A 465 -22.48 7.95 51.12
N TYR A 466 -23.12 7.02 51.84
CA TYR A 466 -22.71 6.60 53.19
C TYR A 466 -21.59 5.57 53.17
N ALA A 467 -21.52 4.72 52.16
CA ALA A 467 -20.43 3.74 52.00
C ALA A 467 -20.39 3.20 50.56
N SER A 468 -19.17 2.91 50.11
CA SER A 468 -18.92 2.11 48.91
C SER A 468 -18.45 0.71 49.31
N ILE A 469 -19.19 -0.32 48.92
CA ILE A 469 -18.94 -1.71 49.36
C ILE A 469 -18.38 -2.51 48.19
N PRO A 470 -17.10 -2.95 48.25
CA PRO A 470 -16.48 -3.70 47.16
C PRO A 470 -17.07 -5.11 47.05
N VAL A 471 -17.01 -5.66 45.83
CA VAL A 471 -17.43 -7.03 45.58
C VAL A 471 -16.45 -8.02 46.23
N SER A 472 -16.95 -8.93 47.07
CA SER A 472 -16.15 -9.97 47.71
C SER A 472 -15.67 -11.02 46.72
N GLN A 473 -14.36 -11.07 46.45
CA GLN A 473 -13.76 -12.10 45.61
C GLN A 473 -13.87 -13.50 46.21
N TRP A 474 -13.87 -13.60 47.52
CA TRP A 474 -14.03 -14.87 48.24
C TRP A 474 -15.43 -15.44 47.99
N LEU A 475 -16.45 -14.62 48.12
CA LEU A 475 -17.84 -15.03 47.84
C LEU A 475 -18.05 -15.44 46.40
N MET A 476 -17.49 -14.68 45.44
CA MET A 476 -17.55 -15.04 44.02
C MET A 476 -16.89 -16.38 43.69
N LYS A 477 -15.76 -16.68 44.33
CA LYS A 477 -15.08 -17.98 44.17
C LYS A 477 -15.87 -19.13 44.75
N LYS A 478 -16.61 -18.90 45.87
CA LYS A 478 -17.41 -19.91 46.56
C LYS A 478 -18.71 -20.21 45.79
N THR A 479 -19.37 -19.19 45.25
CA THR A 479 -20.60 -19.34 44.45
C THR A 479 -20.36 -19.94 43.04
N ASN A 480 -19.18 -19.71 42.44
CA ASN A 480 -18.82 -20.28 41.12
C ASN A 480 -18.47 -21.79 41.19
N LYS A 481 -18.25 -22.39 42.34
CA LYS A 481 -18.11 -23.84 42.47
C LYS A 481 -19.51 -24.46 42.41
N LYS A 482 -19.90 -24.93 41.22
CA LYS A 482 -21.14 -25.67 40.93
C LYS A 482 -21.44 -26.68 42.06
N ASN A 483 -22.65 -26.62 42.58
CA ASN A 483 -23.35 -27.61 43.42
C ASN A 483 -23.50 -27.34 44.94
N ASN A 484 -23.33 -26.11 45.40
CA ASN A 484 -23.96 -25.84 46.69
C ASN A 484 -24.67 -24.48 46.64
N GLU A 485 -25.98 -24.44 46.76
CA GLU A 485 -26.69 -23.29 47.32
C GLU A 485 -26.14 -23.08 48.75
N SER A 486 -24.93 -22.52 48.82
CA SER A 486 -24.32 -22.24 50.12
C SER A 486 -25.01 -21.02 50.69
N ASN A 487 -25.81 -21.24 51.71
CA ASN A 487 -26.35 -20.22 52.59
C ASN A 487 -25.18 -19.54 53.32
N VAL A 488 -24.49 -18.63 52.63
CA VAL A 488 -23.26 -18.01 53.11
C VAL A 488 -23.58 -16.60 53.55
N LEU A 489 -23.44 -16.33 54.84
CA LEU A 489 -23.45 -14.98 55.39
C LEU A 489 -21.99 -14.53 55.57
N LEU A 490 -21.56 -13.57 54.74
CA LEU A 490 -20.15 -13.18 54.70
C LEU A 490 -19.63 -12.64 56.05
N ALA A 491 -20.48 -11.94 56.79
CA ALA A 491 -20.14 -11.40 58.11
C ALA A 491 -19.74 -12.48 59.12
N THR A 492 -20.30 -13.70 59.04
CA THR A 492 -19.97 -14.83 59.89
C THR A 492 -18.91 -15.74 59.28
N ASP A 493 -18.98 -15.99 57.97
CA ASP A 493 -18.12 -16.97 57.27
C ASP A 493 -16.73 -16.44 56.95
N ASN A 494 -16.59 -15.12 56.68
CA ASN A 494 -15.33 -14.45 56.44
C ASN A 494 -15.35 -13.00 56.96
N PRO A 495 -15.28 -12.80 58.28
CA PRO A 495 -15.38 -11.47 58.89
C PRO A 495 -14.27 -10.48 58.54
N ALA A 496 -13.16 -10.98 57.95
CA ALA A 496 -12.01 -10.17 57.53
C ALA A 496 -12.11 -9.70 56.07
N ASP A 497 -13.20 -9.99 55.36
CA ASP A 497 -13.40 -9.55 53.98
C ASP A 497 -13.54 -8.02 53.91
N LEU A 498 -12.96 -7.42 52.87
CA LEU A 498 -13.03 -5.97 52.62
C LEU A 498 -14.46 -5.45 52.53
N ALA A 499 -15.38 -6.26 52.01
CA ALA A 499 -16.79 -5.90 51.95
C ALA A 499 -17.40 -5.79 53.35
N ILE A 500 -17.01 -6.65 54.31
CA ILE A 500 -17.48 -6.59 55.71
C ILE A 500 -16.87 -5.39 56.41
N GLU A 501 -15.60 -5.04 56.12
CA GLU A 501 -14.98 -3.83 56.68
C GLU A 501 -15.71 -2.56 56.19
N ALA A 502 -16.08 -2.52 54.92
CA ALA A 502 -16.90 -1.43 54.37
C ALA A 502 -18.31 -1.36 55.02
N ILE A 503 -18.93 -2.53 55.31
CA ILE A 503 -20.21 -2.59 56.05
C ILE A 503 -20.04 -2.15 57.53
N ARG A 504 -18.89 -2.40 58.17
CA ARG A 504 -18.59 -1.83 59.52
C ARG A 504 -18.48 -0.31 59.45
N GLY A 505 -17.87 0.23 58.37
CA GLY A 505 -17.87 1.67 58.08
C GLY A 505 -19.28 2.21 57.94
N LEU A 506 -20.12 1.52 57.10
CA LEU A 506 -21.54 1.86 56.92
C LEU A 506 -22.31 1.87 58.23
N ARG A 507 -22.11 0.87 59.13
CA ARG A 507 -22.69 0.86 60.46
C ARG A 507 -22.37 2.13 61.25
N THR A 508 -21.11 2.59 61.18
CA THR A 508 -20.68 3.79 61.89
C THR A 508 -21.34 5.04 61.31
N SER A 509 -21.37 5.17 59.99
CA SER A 509 -22.05 6.30 59.32
C SER A 509 -23.55 6.33 59.62
N LEU A 510 -24.22 5.15 59.60
CA LEU A 510 -25.61 5.02 59.94
C LEU A 510 -25.91 5.33 61.40
N HIS A 511 -25.01 4.99 62.32
CA HIS A 511 -25.19 5.35 63.75
C HIS A 511 -25.34 6.85 63.93
N PHE A 512 -24.49 7.66 63.28
CA PHE A 512 -24.61 9.11 63.33
C PHE A 512 -25.86 9.62 62.62
N ALA A 513 -26.18 9.10 61.42
CA ALA A 513 -27.38 9.50 60.70
C ALA A 513 -28.68 9.17 61.46
N MET A 514 -28.70 8.08 62.20
CA MET A 514 -29.87 7.67 62.98
C MET A 514 -30.01 8.40 64.33
N MET A 515 -28.99 9.07 64.84
CA MET A 515 -29.11 9.92 66.04
C MET A 515 -30.12 11.06 65.87
N GLU A 516 -30.32 11.52 64.64
CA GLU A 516 -31.29 12.57 64.30
C GLU A 516 -32.67 12.01 63.94
N SER A 517 -32.80 10.68 63.82
CA SER A 517 -34.06 10.05 63.42
C SER A 517 -35.06 9.92 64.57
N LYS A 518 -36.35 9.98 64.24
CA LYS A 518 -37.44 9.89 65.22
C LYS A 518 -37.84 8.45 65.57
N ASN A 519 -37.26 7.47 64.88
CA ASN A 519 -37.56 6.06 65.09
C ASN A 519 -36.30 5.19 64.83
N ASN A 520 -36.38 3.91 65.19
CA ASN A 520 -35.33 2.92 65.05
C ASN A 520 -35.56 1.96 63.87
N ILE A 521 -36.18 2.43 62.79
CA ILE A 521 -36.50 1.62 61.61
C ILE A 521 -35.64 2.06 60.43
N LEU A 522 -34.87 1.13 59.87
CA LEU A 522 -34.04 1.33 58.69
C LEU A 522 -34.61 0.53 57.52
N MET A 523 -35.08 1.20 56.50
CA MET A 523 -35.54 0.55 55.27
C MET A 523 -34.43 0.53 54.23
N ILE A 524 -34.10 -0.68 53.70
CA ILE A 524 -33.15 -0.87 52.60
C ILE A 524 -33.91 -1.21 51.33
N SER A 525 -33.78 -0.35 50.36
CA SER A 525 -34.39 -0.51 49.03
C SER A 525 -33.34 -0.51 47.92
N GLY A 526 -33.71 -0.70 46.68
CA GLY A 526 -32.77 -0.65 45.55
C GLY A 526 -33.50 -0.43 44.21
N ALA A 527 -32.84 0.33 43.34
CA ALA A 527 -33.38 0.75 42.06
C ALA A 527 -33.58 -0.42 41.05
N SER A 528 -32.81 -1.52 41.21
CA SER A 528 -32.86 -2.64 40.29
C SER A 528 -32.81 -4.00 41.02
N PRO A 529 -33.29 -5.08 40.41
CA PRO A 529 -33.02 -6.44 40.85
C PRO A 529 -31.51 -6.70 40.90
N SER A 530 -31.07 -7.50 41.89
CA SER A 530 -29.66 -7.86 42.08
C SER A 530 -28.70 -6.69 42.46
N ALA A 531 -29.23 -5.54 42.86
CA ALA A 531 -28.45 -4.40 43.37
C ALA A 531 -27.73 -4.66 44.72
N GLY A 532 -27.82 -5.86 45.27
CA GLY A 532 -27.16 -6.23 46.51
C GLY A 532 -27.94 -5.95 47.77
N LYS A 533 -29.23 -5.57 47.71
CA LYS A 533 -30.09 -5.28 48.88
C LYS A 533 -29.98 -6.31 50.00
N THR A 534 -30.28 -7.57 49.69
CA THR A 534 -30.25 -8.68 50.65
C THR A 534 -28.86 -8.90 51.21
N PHE A 535 -27.82 -8.80 50.39
CA PHE A 535 -26.43 -8.93 50.83
C PHE A 535 -26.06 -7.87 51.86
N ILE A 536 -26.36 -6.61 51.54
CA ILE A 536 -26.06 -5.48 52.44
C ILE A 536 -26.88 -5.57 53.72
N SER A 537 -28.20 -5.76 53.65
CA SER A 537 -29.10 -5.77 54.80
C SER A 537 -28.80 -6.93 55.75
N SER A 538 -28.58 -8.15 55.26
CA SER A 538 -28.30 -9.31 56.09
C SER A 538 -26.93 -9.22 56.79
N ASN A 539 -25.90 -8.80 56.07
CA ASN A 539 -24.56 -8.62 56.66
C ASN A 539 -24.52 -7.42 57.60
N LEU A 540 -25.24 -6.35 57.33
CA LEU A 540 -25.36 -5.20 58.21
C LEU A 540 -26.06 -5.58 59.51
N ALA A 541 -27.15 -6.35 59.46
CA ALA A 541 -27.86 -6.87 60.63
C ALA A 541 -26.91 -7.69 61.54
N SER A 542 -26.13 -8.61 60.95
CA SER A 542 -25.14 -9.40 61.66
C SER A 542 -24.02 -8.55 62.27
N VAL A 543 -23.46 -7.59 61.50
CA VAL A 543 -22.41 -6.68 61.99
C VAL A 543 -22.89 -5.77 63.11
N ILE A 544 -24.15 -5.34 63.11
CA ILE A 544 -24.70 -4.54 64.22
C ILE A 544 -25.01 -5.44 65.45
N ALA A 545 -25.61 -6.61 65.18
CA ALA A 545 -25.92 -7.56 66.29
C ALA A 545 -24.67 -8.01 67.04
N SER A 546 -23.53 -8.18 66.37
CA SER A 546 -22.24 -8.50 66.99
C SER A 546 -21.75 -7.47 68.01
N THR A 547 -22.33 -6.27 68.07
CA THR A 547 -22.03 -5.23 69.10
C THR A 547 -22.92 -5.34 70.32
N GLY A 548 -23.74 -6.39 70.45
CA GLY A 548 -24.65 -6.63 71.53
C GLY A 548 -26.01 -5.93 71.42
N LYS A 549 -26.32 -5.29 70.32
CA LYS A 549 -27.61 -4.66 70.09
C LYS A 549 -28.67 -5.67 69.66
N LYS A 550 -29.90 -5.49 70.14
CA LYS A 550 -31.05 -6.31 69.73
C LYS A 550 -31.58 -5.86 68.38
N ILE A 551 -31.39 -6.69 67.34
CA ILE A 551 -31.77 -6.39 65.99
C ILE A 551 -32.93 -7.28 65.50
N LEU A 552 -33.93 -6.69 64.88
CA LEU A 552 -34.97 -7.42 64.14
C LEU A 552 -34.77 -7.18 62.67
N PHE A 553 -34.51 -8.26 61.93
CA PHE A 553 -34.44 -8.24 60.46
C PHE A 553 -35.72 -8.74 59.84
N ILE A 554 -36.37 -7.95 58.98
CA ILE A 554 -37.67 -8.25 58.36
C ILE A 554 -37.51 -8.37 56.84
N ASP A 555 -37.79 -9.54 56.28
CA ASP A 555 -37.85 -9.70 54.85
C ASP A 555 -39.21 -9.20 54.28
N ALA A 556 -39.22 -7.95 53.89
CA ALA A 556 -40.38 -7.30 53.31
C ALA A 556 -40.48 -7.47 51.76
N ASP A 557 -39.56 -8.20 51.11
CA ASP A 557 -39.66 -8.54 49.69
C ASP A 557 -40.64 -9.68 49.51
N MET A 558 -41.94 -9.36 49.57
CA MET A 558 -43.04 -10.33 49.41
C MET A 558 -43.14 -10.98 48.05
N ARG A 559 -42.46 -10.42 47.02
CA ARG A 559 -42.48 -10.96 45.64
C ARG A 559 -41.42 -12.02 45.42
N ARG A 560 -40.16 -11.72 45.78
CA ARG A 560 -38.99 -12.54 45.52
C ARG A 560 -38.10 -12.80 46.73
N GLY A 561 -38.58 -12.48 47.95
CA GLY A 561 -37.81 -12.67 49.19
C GLY A 561 -37.30 -14.12 49.31
N TYR A 562 -36.02 -14.28 49.47
CA TYR A 562 -35.35 -15.58 49.65
C TYR A 562 -34.45 -15.63 50.90
N VAL A 563 -34.50 -14.60 51.72
CA VAL A 563 -33.65 -14.45 52.91
C VAL A 563 -33.82 -15.62 53.88
N HIS A 564 -35.05 -16.21 53.97
CA HIS A 564 -35.31 -17.41 54.78
C HIS A 564 -34.39 -18.59 54.40
N LYS A 565 -34.03 -18.72 53.09
CA LYS A 565 -33.07 -19.74 52.64
C LYS A 565 -31.66 -19.45 53.16
N LEU A 566 -31.25 -18.17 53.19
CA LEU A 566 -29.95 -17.76 53.68
C LEU A 566 -29.72 -18.15 55.13
N PHE A 567 -30.78 -18.08 55.96
CA PHE A 567 -30.73 -18.42 57.39
C PHE A 567 -31.24 -19.83 57.70
N ASN A 568 -31.54 -20.61 56.68
CA ASN A 568 -32.09 -21.96 56.81
C ASN A 568 -33.35 -22.04 57.70
N VAL A 569 -34.26 -21.06 57.52
CA VAL A 569 -35.51 -20.93 58.26
C VAL A 569 -36.67 -21.23 57.29
N THR A 570 -37.77 -21.82 57.81
CA THR A 570 -38.99 -22.00 57.01
C THR A 570 -39.69 -20.67 56.77
N SER A 571 -40.33 -20.51 55.62
CA SER A 571 -41.09 -19.30 55.28
C SER A 571 -42.61 -19.58 55.24
N GLU A 572 -43.06 -20.54 55.97
CA GLU A 572 -44.52 -20.87 56.07
C GLU A 572 -45.26 -19.84 56.92
N VAL A 573 -44.58 -19.32 57.94
CA VAL A 573 -45.07 -18.26 58.82
C VAL A 573 -44.13 -17.06 58.73
N GLY A 574 -44.66 -15.87 58.51
CA GLY A 574 -43.83 -14.67 58.33
C GLY A 574 -44.67 -13.39 58.19
N LEU A 575 -44.03 -12.31 57.67
CA LEU A 575 -44.63 -10.98 57.62
C LEU A 575 -46.01 -10.99 56.89
N SER A 576 -46.14 -11.70 55.74
CA SER A 576 -47.39 -11.78 55.04
C SER A 576 -48.52 -12.41 55.84
N ASN A 577 -48.17 -13.42 56.67
CA ASN A 577 -49.14 -14.09 57.55
C ASN A 577 -49.54 -13.18 58.70
N ILE A 578 -48.62 -12.42 59.29
CA ILE A 578 -48.97 -11.42 60.34
C ILE A 578 -49.90 -10.36 59.75
N LEU A 579 -49.57 -9.79 58.57
CA LEU A 579 -50.37 -8.72 57.95
C LEU A 579 -51.76 -9.22 57.52
N SER A 580 -51.90 -10.48 57.10
CA SER A 580 -53.21 -11.08 56.82
C SER A 580 -53.98 -11.49 58.05
N GLY A 581 -53.37 -11.49 59.25
CA GLY A 581 -54.01 -11.90 60.51
C GLY A 581 -53.97 -13.42 60.74
N GLY A 582 -53.12 -14.16 60.02
CA GLY A 582 -53.02 -15.62 60.09
C GLY A 582 -52.13 -16.13 61.23
N CYS A 583 -51.26 -15.25 61.85
CA CYS A 583 -50.43 -15.61 62.97
C CYS A 583 -50.11 -14.38 63.84
N SER A 584 -49.66 -14.61 65.10
CA SER A 584 -49.15 -13.51 65.97
C SER A 584 -47.74 -13.14 65.58
N ILE A 585 -47.25 -11.94 66.01
CA ILE A 585 -45.91 -11.45 65.79
C ILE A 585 -44.89 -12.42 66.40
N GLU A 586 -45.12 -12.89 67.59
CA GLU A 586 -44.22 -13.78 68.33
C GLU A 586 -44.02 -15.12 67.59
N GLN A 587 -45.04 -15.63 66.93
CA GLN A 587 -44.96 -16.90 66.19
C GLN A 587 -44.12 -16.80 64.91
N ALA A 588 -43.96 -15.60 64.38
CA ALA A 588 -43.24 -15.37 63.14
C ALA A 588 -41.77 -14.88 63.35
N ILE A 589 -41.33 -14.72 64.59
CA ILE A 589 -39.96 -14.32 64.90
C ILE A 589 -39.13 -15.58 65.10
N PHE A 590 -38.02 -15.66 64.36
CA PHE A 590 -37.03 -16.72 64.45
C PHE A 590 -35.69 -16.13 64.92
N HIS A 591 -35.09 -16.70 65.94
CA HIS A 591 -33.77 -16.32 66.40
C HIS A 591 -32.69 -16.97 65.52
N ILE A 592 -31.74 -16.20 65.01
CA ILE A 592 -30.63 -16.68 64.17
C ILE A 592 -29.40 -16.80 65.09
N GLU A 593 -29.18 -17.97 65.66
CA GLU A 593 -28.11 -18.19 66.62
C GLU A 593 -26.71 -17.77 66.15
N ASN A 594 -26.35 -18.15 64.93
CA ASN A 594 -25.02 -17.85 64.36
C ASN A 594 -24.76 -16.36 64.12
N SER A 595 -25.78 -15.52 64.09
CA SER A 595 -25.69 -14.11 63.74
C SER A 595 -26.19 -13.18 64.85
N GLY A 596 -26.81 -13.70 65.86
CA GLY A 596 -27.23 -12.99 67.08
C GLY A 596 -28.35 -11.96 66.85
N PHE A 597 -29.22 -12.15 65.87
CA PHE A 597 -30.38 -11.29 65.64
C PHE A 597 -31.65 -12.09 65.41
N ASP A 598 -32.79 -11.44 65.54
CA ASP A 598 -34.09 -12.03 65.31
C ASP A 598 -34.53 -11.71 63.84
N PHE A 599 -35.24 -12.66 63.21
CA PHE A 599 -35.63 -12.58 61.82
C PHE A 599 -37.11 -12.88 61.64
N ILE A 600 -37.79 -12.05 60.86
CA ILE A 600 -39.14 -12.33 60.37
C ILE A 600 -39.03 -12.61 58.85
N PRO A 601 -39.26 -13.83 58.38
CA PRO A 601 -39.30 -14.16 56.95
C PRO A 601 -40.50 -13.49 56.27
N ARG A 602 -40.48 -13.44 54.96
CA ARG A 602 -41.61 -12.85 54.22
C ARG A 602 -42.95 -13.53 54.43
N GLY A 603 -42.94 -14.81 54.79
CA GLY A 603 -44.13 -15.68 54.87
C GLY A 603 -44.54 -16.25 53.49
N ILE A 604 -45.78 -16.75 53.39
CA ILE A 604 -46.34 -17.23 52.14
C ILE A 604 -46.51 -16.05 51.18
N ALA A 605 -46.11 -16.24 49.88
CA ALA A 605 -46.21 -15.17 48.89
C ALA A 605 -47.68 -14.77 48.68
N PRO A 606 -48.08 -13.54 49.02
CA PRO A 606 -49.46 -13.11 48.87
C PRO A 606 -49.78 -12.69 47.42
N PRO A 607 -51.04 -12.74 47.01
CA PRO A 607 -51.44 -12.26 45.69
C PRO A 607 -51.40 -10.73 45.55
N ASN A 608 -51.48 -10.00 46.68
CA ASN A 608 -51.55 -8.53 46.74
C ASN A 608 -50.43 -7.93 47.69
N PRO A 609 -49.17 -8.08 47.36
CA PRO A 609 -48.05 -7.66 48.23
C PRO A 609 -48.06 -6.15 48.59
N ALA A 610 -48.39 -5.30 47.60
CA ALA A 610 -48.37 -3.86 47.82
C ALA A 610 -49.46 -3.39 48.82
N GLU A 611 -50.66 -3.94 48.68
CA GLU A 611 -51.78 -3.61 49.55
C GLU A 611 -51.52 -4.03 50.99
N LEU A 612 -50.91 -5.20 51.21
CA LEU A 612 -50.54 -5.64 52.53
C LEU A 612 -49.49 -4.76 53.17
N LEU A 613 -48.49 -4.32 52.40
CA LEU A 613 -47.46 -3.41 52.93
C LEU A 613 -47.96 -1.97 53.16
N MET A 614 -49.06 -1.59 52.52
CA MET A 614 -49.69 -0.27 52.72
C MET A 614 -50.77 -0.29 53.82
N SER A 615 -50.99 -1.44 54.45
CA SER A 615 -52.04 -1.57 55.46
C SER A 615 -51.62 -0.99 56.83
N ASP A 616 -52.61 -0.49 57.61
CA ASP A 616 -52.40 -0.02 58.99
C ASP A 616 -51.81 -1.13 59.90
N LYS A 617 -51.96 -2.38 59.49
CA LYS A 617 -51.35 -3.49 60.21
C LYS A 617 -49.84 -3.50 60.18
N LEU A 618 -49.21 -3.06 59.08
CA LEU A 618 -47.74 -2.94 59.03
C LEU A 618 -47.27 -1.89 60.02
N GLU A 619 -47.95 -0.75 60.09
CA GLU A 619 -47.63 0.29 61.08
C GLU A 619 -47.79 -0.22 62.50
N TYR A 620 -48.84 -0.96 62.80
CA TYR A 620 -49.09 -1.59 64.11
C TYR A 620 -47.98 -2.59 64.46
N VAL A 621 -47.56 -3.45 63.51
CA VAL A 621 -46.45 -4.40 63.69
C VAL A 621 -45.18 -3.66 64.03
N LEU A 622 -44.80 -2.68 63.21
CA LEU A 622 -43.59 -1.91 63.41
C LEU A 622 -43.57 -1.15 64.75
N LYS A 623 -44.69 -0.54 65.13
CA LYS A 623 -44.83 0.09 66.48
C LYS A 623 -44.68 -0.87 67.62
N THR A 624 -45.26 -2.08 67.48
CA THR A 624 -45.23 -3.10 68.56
C THR A 624 -43.81 -3.65 68.74
N VAL A 625 -43.05 -3.84 67.70
CA VAL A 625 -41.68 -4.38 67.76
C VAL A 625 -40.66 -3.30 68.07
N SER A 626 -40.92 -2.01 67.68
CA SER A 626 -39.99 -0.88 67.88
C SER A 626 -39.54 -0.69 69.37
N GLY A 627 -40.41 -0.98 70.34
CA GLY A 627 -40.07 -0.90 71.77
C GLY A 627 -39.25 -2.09 72.31
N LYS A 628 -39.08 -3.18 71.52
CA LYS A 628 -38.40 -4.39 71.95
C LYS A 628 -36.98 -4.55 71.39
N TYR A 629 -36.69 -3.81 70.27
CA TYR A 629 -35.43 -3.90 69.54
C TYR A 629 -34.73 -2.54 69.43
N ASP A 630 -33.38 -2.54 69.38
CA ASP A 630 -32.57 -1.33 69.20
C ASP A 630 -32.62 -0.82 67.79
N LEU A 631 -32.79 -1.72 66.82
CA LEU A 631 -32.89 -1.40 65.40
C LEU A 631 -33.72 -2.48 64.67
N ILE A 632 -34.58 -2.01 63.75
CA ILE A 632 -35.34 -2.85 62.85
C ILE A 632 -34.86 -2.57 61.43
N ILE A 633 -34.46 -3.58 60.68
CA ILE A 633 -33.96 -3.47 59.33
C ILE A 633 -34.92 -4.16 58.40
#